data_bc12f79e474b2565cb2980458d6f1350
#
_entry.id   bc12f79e474b2565cb2980458d6f1350
#
_cell.length_a   1.000
_cell.length_b   1.000
_cell.length_c   1.000
_cell.angle_alpha   90.00
_cell.angle_beta   90.00
_cell.angle_gamma   90.00
#
_symmetry.space_group_name_H-M   'P 1'
#
loop_
_entity.id
_entity.type
_entity.pdbx_description
1 polymer ?
#
loop_
_entity_poly.entity_id
_entity_poly.type
_entity_poly.pdbx_seq_one_letter_code
_entity_poly.pdbx_strand_id
1 'polypeptide(L)'
;MKKNILNIAFAIAALPLTHVSGQLLSEKMASTAMSLWKDSLVTTPGRMVKWSYDQGVILEGIDALWQRTADRKYFDYIKRSMDHYVEGDGTIRTYKQEDYNIDNVKNGRSLLTLYKVTGQQKYLKACATLWQQLHNQPRTREGGFWHKKIYPYQMWLDGLYMGEPFYAEYADLIKDDKAFDDIANQFIYMENHARDKKTGLLYHGWDESKEQKWADKTTGLSPNFWGRAMGWYAMALVDVLDYFPAGHPKRPALLAILNRTLTAVQKYQDPASGLWFQVLDKADGKGNYHEASASCMFVYAAAKAVRKEYAPAAFFRIAQKGYAGIQKAFIEPNDSGWVNLKGTVSVAGLGGNPYRDGSYEYYLREKVITNDAKGVGAFILAASEMDIAAMAKPGKGKTVTLDSYFNNEFYTEPASGAQASYHYKWEERDNNGFHFWGNSYTYRGARINTLYDAPTSANLKKSDVYIIVDADTEKETKNPNYMKPEYVNTIAEWVKAGGVLVLLANDAGNAELKQFTTLSDKFGIHFNEDSRNKVTGSQFEMGALKIENNPIFKTARKVYLKEISTLTLSGNAKANLTEGKDVLIATVKYGKGTVFAVGDPWFYNEYVDGRKLPADFENYKAANDLAAWVLEQSSKK
;
A
#
# COMPACT_ATOMS: atom_id res chain seq x y z
N MET A 1 24.83 -53.02 -4.15
CA MET A 1 25.20 -51.88 -3.28
C MET A 1 24.13 -50.82 -3.40
N LYS A 2 23.22 -50.77 -2.43
CA LYS A 2 22.12 -49.76 -2.36
C LYS A 2 22.67 -48.52 -1.63
N LYS A 3 22.66 -47.34 -2.26
CA LYS A 3 23.00 -46.08 -1.63
C LYS A 3 21.74 -45.50 -0.95
N ASN A 4 21.76 -45.45 0.37
CA ASN A 4 20.78 -44.78 1.18
C ASN A 4 21.02 -43.26 1.05
N ILE A 5 20.02 -42.53 0.54
CA ILE A 5 19.98 -41.05 0.57
C ILE A 5 19.26 -40.68 1.88
N LEU A 6 20.03 -40.09 2.78
CA LEU A 6 19.54 -39.57 4.06
C LEU A 6 18.85 -38.20 3.82
N ASN A 7 17.56 -38.16 3.86
CA ASN A 7 16.79 -36.88 3.85
C ASN A 7 16.90 -36.23 5.22
N ILE A 8 17.72 -35.20 5.35
CA ILE A 8 17.74 -34.34 6.54
C ILE A 8 16.65 -33.28 6.38
N ALA A 9 15.53 -33.50 7.04
CA ALA A 9 14.50 -32.49 7.20
C ALA A 9 14.95 -31.46 8.26
N PHE A 10 15.30 -30.27 7.83
CA PHE A 10 15.50 -29.13 8.74
C PHE A 10 14.14 -28.65 9.25
N ALA A 11 13.81 -29.03 10.47
CA ALA A 11 12.71 -28.42 11.22
C ALA A 11 13.09 -26.99 11.58
N ILE A 12 12.45 -26.03 10.92
CA ILE A 12 12.51 -24.61 11.35
C ILE A 12 11.65 -24.52 12.61
N ALA A 13 12.31 -24.42 13.77
CA ALA A 13 11.64 -24.12 15.01
C ALA A 13 11.05 -22.69 14.89
N ALA A 14 9.73 -22.62 14.76
CA ALA A 14 8.97 -21.39 14.95
C ALA A 14 9.06 -21.04 16.45
N LEU A 15 9.88 -20.07 16.81
CA LEU A 15 9.85 -19.47 18.15
C LEU A 15 8.45 -18.85 18.32
N PRO A 16 7.72 -19.15 19.41
CA PRO A 16 6.47 -18.49 19.68
C PRO A 16 6.75 -17.01 19.95
N LEU A 17 6.26 -16.13 19.10
CA LEU A 17 6.17 -14.71 19.37
C LEU A 17 5.20 -14.52 20.55
N THR A 18 5.74 -14.47 21.74
CA THR A 18 5.01 -13.94 22.90
C THR A 18 4.62 -12.51 22.54
N HIS A 19 3.32 -12.23 22.52
CA HIS A 19 2.79 -10.87 22.41
C HIS A 19 3.26 -10.07 23.64
N VAL A 20 4.45 -9.49 23.53
CA VAL A 20 4.82 -8.35 24.37
C VAL A 20 4.00 -7.18 23.81
N SER A 21 3.13 -6.60 24.62
CA SER A 21 2.31 -5.42 24.32
C SER A 21 3.21 -4.17 24.18
N GLY A 22 4.08 -4.15 23.19
CA GLY A 22 4.98 -3.06 22.86
C GLY A 22 4.73 -2.56 21.45
N GLN A 23 4.77 -1.25 21.28
CA GLN A 23 4.69 -0.58 19.99
C GLN A 23 5.74 -1.14 19.01
N LEU A 24 5.36 -1.46 17.77
CA LEU A 24 6.25 -2.01 16.75
C LEU A 24 7.36 -1.00 16.35
N LEU A 25 8.48 -1.50 15.83
CA LEU A 25 9.60 -0.62 15.44
C LEU A 25 9.20 0.39 14.35
N SER A 26 8.32 0.02 13.43
CA SER A 26 7.76 0.93 12.44
C SER A 26 7.03 2.11 13.11
N GLU A 27 6.22 1.84 14.13
CA GLU A 27 5.43 2.84 14.86
C GLU A 27 6.32 3.70 15.77
N LYS A 28 7.34 3.10 16.43
CA LYS A 28 8.33 3.83 17.22
C LYS A 28 9.12 4.81 16.36
N MET A 29 9.55 4.39 15.17
CA MET A 29 10.27 5.27 14.24
C MET A 29 9.36 6.39 13.71
N ALA A 30 8.10 6.09 13.41
CA ALA A 30 7.13 7.11 13.03
C ALA A 30 6.90 8.14 14.14
N SER A 31 6.83 7.70 15.40
CA SER A 31 6.73 8.60 16.55
C SER A 31 7.94 9.54 16.64
N THR A 32 9.15 9.01 16.42
CA THR A 32 10.37 9.83 16.31
C THR A 32 10.26 10.83 15.16
N ALA A 33 9.86 10.39 13.96
CA ALA A 33 9.72 11.26 12.79
C ALA A 33 8.72 12.40 13.04
N MET A 34 7.54 12.08 13.56
CA MET A 34 6.48 13.05 13.84
C MET A 34 6.87 14.04 14.95
N SER A 35 7.70 13.63 15.90
CA SER A 35 8.24 14.50 16.95
C SER A 35 9.29 15.46 16.40
N LEU A 36 10.21 14.96 15.56
CA LEU A 36 11.30 15.76 14.99
C LEU A 36 10.80 16.79 13.97
N TRP A 37 9.85 16.41 13.13
CA TRP A 37 9.42 17.22 11.99
C TRP A 37 7.95 17.65 12.09
N LYS A 38 7.36 17.62 13.24
CA LYS A 38 5.98 18.04 13.54
C LYS A 38 5.06 18.05 12.32
N ASP A 39 4.78 19.24 11.75
CA ASP A 39 3.89 19.39 10.59
C ASP A 39 4.65 19.59 9.27
N SER A 40 5.95 19.86 9.33
CA SER A 40 6.79 20.08 8.15
C SER A 40 8.26 19.89 8.49
N LEU A 41 9.08 19.55 7.48
CA LEU A 41 10.52 19.42 7.66
C LEU A 41 11.19 20.80 7.74
N VAL A 42 11.48 21.25 8.96
CA VAL A 42 12.25 22.45 9.22
C VAL A 42 13.73 22.07 9.32
N THR A 43 14.49 22.34 8.26
CA THR A 43 15.90 21.94 8.20
C THR A 43 16.82 22.85 9.01
N THR A 44 16.42 24.10 9.27
CA THR A 44 17.22 25.08 10.00
C THR A 44 16.31 26.11 10.68
N PRO A 45 16.50 26.40 11.99
CA PRO A 45 15.77 27.47 12.66
C PRO A 45 15.91 28.81 11.92
N GLY A 46 14.79 29.52 11.73
CA GLY A 46 14.75 30.81 11.07
C GLY A 46 14.77 30.77 9.54
N ARG A 47 14.91 29.63 8.90
CA ARG A 47 14.72 29.51 7.45
C ARG A 47 13.29 29.14 7.10
N MET A 48 12.81 29.69 5.97
CA MET A 48 11.51 29.31 5.42
C MET A 48 11.49 27.82 5.06
N VAL A 49 10.48 27.11 5.50
CA VAL A 49 10.25 25.72 5.12
C VAL A 49 9.96 25.67 3.62
N LYS A 50 10.61 24.77 2.90
CA LYS A 50 10.48 24.61 1.46
C LYS A 50 9.78 23.31 1.11
N TRP A 51 8.99 23.34 0.05
CA TRP A 51 8.53 22.14 -0.65
C TRP A 51 9.73 21.29 -1.06
N SER A 52 9.84 20.09 -0.50
CA SER A 52 11.00 19.20 -0.69
C SER A 52 10.56 17.74 -0.69
N TYR A 53 11.25 16.91 -1.46
CA TYR A 53 11.00 15.48 -1.53
C TYR A 53 11.17 14.76 -0.19
N ASP A 54 11.94 15.28 0.74
CA ASP A 54 12.15 14.72 2.08
C ASP A 54 10.80 14.53 2.82
N GLN A 55 9.86 15.49 2.69
CA GLN A 55 8.51 15.34 3.22
C GLN A 55 7.81 14.12 2.60
N GLY A 56 7.83 14.02 1.27
CA GLY A 56 7.16 12.93 0.56
C GLY A 56 7.68 11.56 0.96
N VAL A 57 8.98 11.43 1.21
CA VAL A 57 9.59 10.16 1.67
C VAL A 57 9.09 9.78 3.05
N ILE A 58 9.02 10.73 3.99
CA ILE A 58 8.48 10.51 5.33
C ILE A 58 6.99 10.20 5.26
N LEU A 59 6.22 10.99 4.50
CA LEU A 59 4.77 10.88 4.45
C LEU A 59 4.30 9.57 3.81
N GLU A 60 5.05 8.99 2.88
CA GLU A 60 4.76 7.64 2.37
C GLU A 60 4.94 6.57 3.45
N GLY A 61 5.98 6.67 4.28
CA GLY A 61 6.13 5.78 5.43
C GLY A 61 4.98 5.92 6.42
N ILE A 62 4.54 7.14 6.69
CA ILE A 62 3.40 7.43 7.57
C ILE A 62 2.08 6.93 6.95
N ASP A 63 1.87 7.08 5.63
CA ASP A 63 0.69 6.53 4.94
C ASP A 63 0.65 5.00 5.03
N ALA A 64 1.78 4.32 4.84
CA ALA A 64 1.86 2.86 5.01
C ALA A 64 1.46 2.41 6.41
N LEU A 65 1.80 3.17 7.44
CA LEU A 65 1.34 2.91 8.81
C LEU A 65 -0.15 3.17 8.99
N TRP A 66 -0.68 4.28 8.45
CA TRP A 66 -2.10 4.54 8.50
C TRP A 66 -2.90 3.41 7.83
N GLN A 67 -2.49 2.98 6.64
CA GLN A 67 -3.11 1.86 5.91
C GLN A 67 -3.13 0.56 6.75
N ARG A 68 -2.11 0.33 7.58
CA ARG A 68 -1.97 -0.88 8.38
C ARG A 68 -2.64 -0.81 9.75
N THR A 69 -2.75 0.37 10.34
CA THR A 69 -3.20 0.55 11.72
C THR A 69 -4.55 1.25 11.85
N ALA A 70 -4.97 1.99 10.83
CA ALA A 70 -6.12 2.90 10.86
C ALA A 70 -6.04 3.93 12.02
N ASP A 71 -4.84 4.26 12.49
CA ASP A 71 -4.67 5.26 13.54
C ASP A 71 -4.70 6.67 12.92
N ARG A 72 -5.73 7.42 13.28
CA ARG A 72 -6.01 8.78 12.81
C ARG A 72 -4.82 9.73 12.87
N LYS A 73 -3.95 9.59 13.88
CA LYS A 73 -2.79 10.49 14.06
C LYS A 73 -1.89 10.54 12.83
N TYR A 74 -1.77 9.42 12.08
CA TYR A 74 -0.96 9.35 10.87
C TYR A 74 -1.60 10.13 9.71
N PHE A 75 -2.91 9.95 9.51
CA PHE A 75 -3.64 10.72 8.51
C PHE A 75 -3.61 12.23 8.81
N ASP A 76 -3.87 12.60 10.06
CA ASP A 76 -3.83 14.01 10.48
C ASP A 76 -2.44 14.63 10.29
N TYR A 77 -1.37 13.84 10.50
CA TYR A 77 0.00 14.30 10.24
C TYR A 77 0.25 14.56 8.75
N ILE A 78 -0.15 13.63 7.86
CA ILE A 78 -0.05 13.79 6.42
C ILE A 78 -0.81 15.05 5.97
N LYS A 79 -2.05 15.17 6.43
CA LYS A 79 -2.91 16.29 6.05
C LYS A 79 -2.35 17.63 6.50
N ARG A 80 -1.95 17.77 7.77
CA ARG A 80 -1.34 19.01 8.28
C ARG A 80 -0.07 19.39 7.52
N SER A 81 0.78 18.39 7.23
CA SER A 81 2.02 18.59 6.48
C SER A 81 1.74 19.16 5.08
N MET A 82 0.79 18.58 4.34
CA MET A 82 0.44 19.05 3.00
C MET A 82 -0.35 20.35 3.01
N ASP A 83 -1.25 20.55 3.99
CA ASP A 83 -1.99 21.81 4.16
C ASP A 83 -1.05 23.01 4.46
N HIS A 84 0.14 22.75 5.00
CA HIS A 84 1.16 23.79 5.16
C HIS A 84 1.63 24.37 3.82
N TYR A 85 1.63 23.57 2.76
CA TYR A 85 2.13 23.97 1.44
C TYR A 85 1.04 24.27 0.42
N VAL A 86 -0.12 23.62 0.50
CA VAL A 86 -1.16 23.70 -0.52
C VAL A 86 -2.24 24.70 -0.13
N GLU A 87 -2.35 25.78 -0.89
CA GLU A 87 -3.36 26.82 -0.74
C GLU A 87 -4.76 26.32 -1.17
N GLY A 88 -5.79 27.08 -0.84
CA GLY A 88 -7.18 26.72 -1.18
C GLY A 88 -7.45 26.59 -2.69
N ASP A 89 -6.72 27.31 -3.51
CA ASP A 89 -6.81 27.26 -4.99
C ASP A 89 -5.96 26.17 -5.63
N GLY A 90 -5.13 25.46 -4.84
CA GLY A 90 -4.20 24.42 -5.28
C GLY A 90 -2.78 24.90 -5.54
N THR A 91 -2.49 26.18 -5.33
CA THR A 91 -1.12 26.71 -5.43
C THR A 91 -0.22 26.03 -4.39
N ILE A 92 0.99 25.62 -4.80
CA ILE A 92 1.98 24.98 -3.92
C ILE A 92 3.02 26.02 -3.50
N ARG A 93 3.07 26.35 -2.22
CA ARG A 93 4.05 27.33 -1.68
C ARG A 93 5.47 26.84 -1.91
N THR A 94 6.34 27.77 -2.29
CA THR A 94 7.78 27.55 -2.53
C THR A 94 8.12 26.58 -3.66
N TYR A 95 7.14 26.04 -4.36
CA TYR A 95 7.32 25.28 -5.58
C TYR A 95 7.40 26.21 -6.79
N LYS A 96 8.28 25.88 -7.73
CA LYS A 96 8.42 26.57 -9.01
C LYS A 96 8.50 25.54 -10.13
N GLN A 97 7.50 25.53 -10.99
CA GLN A 97 7.42 24.59 -12.11
C GLN A 97 8.61 24.77 -13.07
N GLU A 98 9.04 26.00 -13.29
CA GLU A 98 10.10 26.37 -14.24
C GLU A 98 11.49 25.84 -13.86
N ASP A 99 11.68 25.43 -12.62
CA ASP A 99 12.88 24.74 -12.16
C ASP A 99 13.03 23.35 -12.78
N TYR A 100 11.92 22.77 -13.25
CA TYR A 100 11.83 21.40 -13.77
C TYR A 100 12.69 20.44 -12.95
N ASN A 101 12.49 20.50 -11.64
CA ASN A 101 13.17 19.65 -10.68
C ASN A 101 12.26 18.44 -10.35
N ILE A 102 12.63 17.24 -10.83
CA ILE A 102 11.83 16.03 -10.59
C ILE A 102 11.67 15.73 -9.10
N ASP A 103 12.65 16.06 -8.25
CA ASP A 103 12.54 15.86 -6.80
C ASP A 103 11.29 16.52 -6.22
N ASN A 104 10.85 17.64 -6.79
CA ASN A 104 9.66 18.36 -6.32
C ASN A 104 8.34 17.62 -6.61
N VAL A 105 8.34 16.62 -7.48
CA VAL A 105 7.15 15.82 -7.81
C VAL A 105 6.84 14.80 -6.73
N LYS A 106 7.84 14.37 -5.93
CA LYS A 106 7.73 13.30 -4.94
C LYS A 106 6.54 13.42 -3.99
N ASN A 107 6.22 14.64 -3.54
CA ASN A 107 5.10 14.88 -2.61
C ASN A 107 3.72 14.69 -3.28
N GLY A 108 3.66 14.55 -4.59
CA GLY A 108 2.41 14.34 -5.34
C GLY A 108 1.61 13.13 -4.88
N ARG A 109 2.27 12.04 -4.43
CA ARG A 109 1.58 10.87 -3.90
C ARG A 109 0.83 11.17 -2.61
N SER A 110 1.39 11.99 -1.72
CA SER A 110 0.67 12.44 -0.52
C SER A 110 -0.54 13.30 -0.86
N LEU A 111 -0.45 14.12 -1.91
CA LEU A 111 -1.60 14.90 -2.42
C LEU A 111 -2.67 13.99 -3.01
N LEU A 112 -2.29 12.94 -3.77
CA LEU A 112 -3.23 11.94 -4.31
C LEU A 112 -3.94 11.18 -3.18
N THR A 113 -3.22 10.78 -2.15
CA THR A 113 -3.83 10.18 -0.95
C THR A 113 -4.89 11.10 -0.35
N LEU A 114 -4.55 12.38 -0.14
CA LEU A 114 -5.50 13.35 0.43
C LEU A 114 -6.69 13.63 -0.49
N TYR A 115 -6.48 13.71 -1.81
CA TYR A 115 -7.58 13.85 -2.76
C TYR A 115 -8.52 12.64 -2.72
N LYS A 116 -7.99 11.44 -2.89
CA LYS A 116 -8.79 10.19 -2.90
C LYS A 116 -9.57 9.97 -1.60
N VAL A 117 -9.03 10.45 -0.47
CA VAL A 117 -9.66 10.27 0.85
C VAL A 117 -10.66 11.37 1.19
N THR A 118 -10.41 12.61 0.76
CA THR A 118 -11.20 13.79 1.19
C THR A 118 -12.03 14.43 0.10
N GLY A 119 -11.80 14.11 -1.17
CA GLY A 119 -12.42 14.75 -2.33
C GLY A 119 -12.04 16.22 -2.53
N GLN A 120 -11.12 16.78 -1.71
CA GLN A 120 -10.80 18.21 -1.75
C GLN A 120 -10.07 18.59 -3.04
N GLN A 121 -10.69 19.44 -3.83
CA GLN A 121 -10.21 19.85 -5.16
C GLN A 121 -8.85 20.56 -5.15
N LYS A 122 -8.46 21.20 -4.04
CA LYS A 122 -7.14 21.83 -3.93
C LYS A 122 -5.98 20.86 -4.14
N TYR A 123 -6.13 19.62 -3.64
CA TYR A 123 -5.11 18.58 -3.81
C TYR A 123 -5.05 18.07 -5.25
N LEU A 124 -6.20 17.90 -5.91
CA LEU A 124 -6.25 17.53 -7.32
C LEU A 124 -5.61 18.59 -8.21
N LYS A 125 -5.90 19.87 -7.97
CA LYS A 125 -5.27 20.99 -8.71
C LYS A 125 -3.76 21.02 -8.52
N ALA A 126 -3.27 20.81 -7.29
CA ALA A 126 -1.85 20.70 -7.01
C ALA A 126 -1.21 19.50 -7.74
N CYS A 127 -1.88 18.35 -7.77
CA CYS A 127 -1.44 17.19 -8.56
C CYS A 127 -1.37 17.53 -10.06
N ALA A 128 -2.37 18.23 -10.60
CA ALA A 128 -2.37 18.65 -12.01
C ALA A 128 -1.16 19.55 -12.35
N THR A 129 -0.75 20.42 -11.43
CA THR A 129 0.45 21.25 -11.58
C THR A 129 1.73 20.39 -11.66
N LEU A 130 1.87 19.38 -10.78
CA LEU A 130 3.01 18.46 -10.81
C LEU A 130 3.00 17.56 -12.05
N TRP A 131 1.83 17.12 -12.49
CA TRP A 131 1.65 16.39 -13.73
C TRP A 131 2.10 17.21 -14.93
N GLN A 132 1.72 18.50 -14.98
CA GLN A 132 2.11 19.42 -16.03
C GLN A 132 3.62 19.65 -16.06
N GLN A 133 4.29 19.64 -14.89
CA GLN A 133 5.75 19.65 -14.85
C GLN A 133 6.33 18.44 -15.59
N LEU A 134 5.88 17.21 -15.29
CA LEU A 134 6.39 15.99 -15.93
C LEU A 134 6.12 15.99 -17.44
N HIS A 135 4.96 16.47 -17.85
CA HIS A 135 4.60 16.58 -19.28
C HIS A 135 5.56 17.49 -20.05
N ASN A 136 5.99 18.58 -19.41
CA ASN A 136 6.89 19.58 -19.99
C ASN A 136 8.35 19.40 -19.54
N GLN A 137 8.66 18.33 -18.78
CA GLN A 137 10.03 18.08 -18.30
C GLN A 137 11.00 18.01 -19.49
N PRO A 138 12.13 18.74 -19.46
CA PRO A 138 13.17 18.59 -20.47
C PRO A 138 13.62 17.13 -20.61
N ARG A 139 13.94 16.72 -21.84
CA ARG A 139 14.21 15.30 -22.14
C ARG A 139 15.53 15.13 -22.90
N THR A 140 16.13 13.98 -22.75
CA THR A 140 17.17 13.47 -23.65
C THR A 140 16.58 13.22 -25.04
N ARG A 141 17.44 12.96 -26.04
CA ARG A 141 17.00 12.68 -27.43
C ARG A 141 16.11 11.46 -27.52
N GLU A 142 16.32 10.45 -26.66
CA GLU A 142 15.49 9.26 -26.58
C GLU A 142 14.18 9.46 -25.83
N GLY A 143 14.02 10.57 -25.10
CA GLY A 143 12.82 10.88 -24.34
C GLY A 143 12.97 10.74 -22.82
N GLY A 144 14.14 10.39 -22.31
CA GLY A 144 14.42 10.31 -20.88
C GLY A 144 14.34 11.67 -20.19
N PHE A 145 13.74 11.74 -19.01
CA PHE A 145 13.63 12.97 -18.24
C PHE A 145 14.99 13.48 -17.77
N TRP A 146 15.32 14.75 -18.00
CA TRP A 146 16.41 15.36 -17.25
C TRP A 146 16.05 15.38 -15.77
N HIS A 147 16.99 15.01 -14.93
CA HIS A 147 16.75 15.02 -13.49
C HIS A 147 16.35 16.40 -12.96
N LYS A 148 17.00 17.46 -13.50
CA LYS A 148 16.66 18.88 -13.24
C LYS A 148 17.04 19.71 -14.46
N LYS A 149 16.36 20.82 -14.68
CA LYS A 149 16.74 21.78 -15.73
C LYS A 149 18.19 22.25 -15.62
N ILE A 150 18.70 22.40 -14.38
CA ILE A 150 20.11 22.79 -14.12
C ILE A 150 21.11 21.65 -14.37
N TYR A 151 20.63 20.45 -14.67
CA TYR A 151 21.43 19.27 -15.04
C TYR A 151 21.00 18.76 -16.41
N PRO A 152 21.29 19.53 -17.48
CA PRO A 152 20.82 19.20 -18.83
C PRO A 152 21.38 17.86 -19.30
N TYR A 153 20.54 17.11 -20.03
CA TYR A 153 20.85 15.80 -20.61
C TYR A 153 21.16 14.67 -19.62
N GLN A 154 20.91 14.87 -18.32
CA GLN A 154 21.27 13.91 -17.28
C GLN A 154 20.02 13.18 -16.76
N MET A 155 20.07 11.84 -16.80
CA MET A 155 19.17 10.96 -16.07
C MET A 155 19.90 10.40 -14.84
N TRP A 156 19.26 10.46 -13.68
CA TRP A 156 19.76 9.85 -12.44
C TRP A 156 18.73 8.82 -11.95
N LEU A 157 19.21 7.75 -11.30
CA LEU A 157 18.34 6.73 -10.70
C LEU A 157 17.35 7.31 -9.69
N ASP A 158 17.76 8.34 -8.97
CA ASP A 158 16.95 9.08 -7.99
C ASP A 158 15.68 9.65 -8.63
N GLY A 159 15.79 10.19 -9.85
CA GLY A 159 14.68 10.79 -10.57
C GLY A 159 13.54 9.82 -10.82
N LEU A 160 13.85 8.53 -11.04
CA LEU A 160 12.81 7.51 -11.24
C LEU A 160 11.92 7.33 -10.00
N TYR A 161 12.48 7.43 -8.78
CA TYR A 161 11.65 7.38 -7.58
C TYR A 161 10.91 8.68 -7.30
N MET A 162 11.52 9.80 -7.63
CA MET A 162 10.93 11.11 -7.36
C MET A 162 9.71 11.38 -8.26
N GLY A 163 9.73 10.94 -9.52
CA GLY A 163 8.69 11.22 -10.51
C GLY A 163 7.73 10.06 -10.77
N GLU A 164 8.26 8.88 -11.08
CA GLU A 164 7.49 7.81 -11.72
C GLU A 164 6.36 7.22 -10.87
N PRO A 165 6.50 7.01 -9.53
CA PRO A 165 5.38 6.52 -8.73
C PRO A 165 4.18 7.46 -8.69
N PHE A 166 4.42 8.79 -8.62
CA PHE A 166 3.33 9.78 -8.77
C PHE A 166 2.76 9.77 -10.18
N TYR A 167 3.63 9.71 -11.20
CA TYR A 167 3.24 9.68 -12.61
C TYR A 167 2.29 8.51 -12.90
N ALA A 168 2.63 7.31 -12.42
CA ALA A 168 1.80 6.12 -12.60
C ALA A 168 0.47 6.21 -11.84
N GLU A 169 0.49 6.66 -10.59
CA GLU A 169 -0.72 6.78 -9.76
C GLU A 169 -1.69 7.85 -10.28
N TYR A 170 -1.15 8.98 -10.78
CA TYR A 170 -1.98 10.03 -11.37
C TYR A 170 -2.51 9.63 -12.75
N ALA A 171 -1.70 8.97 -13.59
CA ALA A 171 -2.13 8.42 -14.88
C ALA A 171 -3.30 7.45 -14.72
N ASP A 172 -3.24 6.56 -13.73
CA ASP A 172 -4.35 5.64 -13.43
C ASP A 172 -5.61 6.42 -12.99
N LEU A 173 -5.46 7.46 -12.16
CA LEU A 173 -6.59 8.28 -11.73
C LEU A 173 -7.29 8.99 -12.89
N ILE A 174 -6.51 9.61 -13.78
CA ILE A 174 -7.06 10.37 -14.94
C ILE A 174 -7.33 9.49 -16.17
N LYS A 175 -7.05 8.18 -16.09
CA LYS A 175 -7.21 7.21 -17.18
C LYS A 175 -6.39 7.55 -18.43
N ASP A 176 -5.17 8.06 -18.24
CA ASP A 176 -4.21 8.28 -19.33
C ASP A 176 -3.34 7.04 -19.59
N ASP A 177 -3.87 6.10 -20.36
CA ASP A 177 -3.18 4.85 -20.70
C ASP A 177 -1.86 5.07 -21.47
N LYS A 178 -1.74 6.20 -22.20
CA LYS A 178 -0.53 6.51 -22.97
C LYS A 178 0.66 6.88 -22.09
N ALA A 179 0.41 7.43 -20.90
CA ALA A 179 1.45 7.77 -19.94
C ALA A 179 2.25 6.54 -19.51
N PHE A 180 1.65 5.35 -19.49
CA PHE A 180 2.35 4.12 -19.09
C PHE A 180 3.43 3.68 -20.08
N ASP A 181 3.31 4.05 -21.36
CA ASP A 181 4.40 3.87 -22.31
C ASP A 181 5.63 4.70 -21.96
N ASP A 182 5.42 5.96 -21.61
CA ASP A 182 6.49 6.88 -21.19
C ASP A 182 7.13 6.44 -19.88
N ILE A 183 6.31 6.14 -18.87
CA ILE A 183 6.78 5.62 -17.57
C ILE A 183 7.68 4.40 -17.75
N ALA A 184 7.25 3.42 -18.54
CA ALA A 184 8.05 2.24 -18.81
C ALA A 184 9.37 2.59 -19.52
N ASN A 185 9.33 3.52 -20.46
CA ASN A 185 10.52 3.95 -21.18
C ASN A 185 11.56 4.60 -20.28
N GLN A 186 11.16 5.39 -19.26
CA GLN A 186 12.12 5.97 -18.32
C GLN A 186 12.98 4.88 -17.65
N PHE A 187 12.37 3.79 -17.20
CA PHE A 187 13.10 2.63 -16.65
C PHE A 187 13.95 1.91 -17.70
N ILE A 188 13.42 1.73 -18.91
CA ILE A 188 14.11 1.05 -20.01
C ILE A 188 15.35 1.85 -20.46
N TYR A 189 15.27 3.17 -20.52
CA TYR A 189 16.43 4.02 -20.85
C TYR A 189 17.53 3.86 -19.81
N MET A 190 17.22 3.98 -18.52
CA MET A 190 18.22 3.77 -17.46
C MET A 190 18.76 2.34 -17.44
N GLU A 191 17.91 1.34 -17.71
CA GLU A 191 18.36 -0.06 -17.86
C GLU A 191 19.39 -0.22 -18.98
N ASN A 192 19.12 0.37 -20.14
CA ASN A 192 19.96 0.24 -21.32
C ASN A 192 21.29 0.97 -21.20
N HIS A 193 21.28 2.16 -20.56
CA HIS A 193 22.48 2.99 -20.45
C HIS A 193 23.27 2.74 -19.18
N ALA A 194 22.61 2.62 -18.02
CA ALA A 194 23.28 2.64 -16.72
C ALA A 194 23.59 1.25 -16.15
N ARG A 195 23.01 0.16 -16.69
CA ARG A 195 23.30 -1.19 -16.15
C ARG A 195 24.65 -1.70 -16.60
N ASP A 196 25.51 -2.00 -15.63
CA ASP A 196 26.76 -2.70 -15.87
C ASP A 196 26.53 -4.21 -16.05
N LYS A 197 26.95 -4.75 -17.19
CA LYS A 197 26.74 -6.16 -17.55
C LYS A 197 27.53 -7.14 -16.67
N LYS A 198 28.65 -6.70 -16.07
CA LYS A 198 29.52 -7.54 -15.26
C LYS A 198 28.99 -7.71 -13.83
N THR A 199 28.57 -6.62 -13.24
CA THR A 199 28.09 -6.57 -11.85
C THR A 199 26.60 -6.77 -11.75
N GLY A 200 25.82 -6.33 -12.73
CA GLY A 200 24.37 -6.23 -12.70
C GLY A 200 23.86 -5.02 -11.95
N LEU A 201 24.73 -4.15 -11.42
CA LEU A 201 24.39 -2.89 -10.78
C LEU A 201 24.13 -1.80 -11.81
N LEU A 202 23.45 -0.71 -11.41
CA LEU A 202 23.32 0.48 -12.24
C LEU A 202 24.18 1.60 -11.67
N TYR A 203 24.84 2.33 -12.56
CA TYR A 203 25.54 3.56 -12.20
C TYR A 203 24.54 4.63 -11.74
N HIS A 204 24.98 5.53 -10.87
CA HIS A 204 24.12 6.55 -10.25
C HIS A 204 23.45 7.45 -11.31
N GLY A 205 24.19 7.89 -12.32
CA GLY A 205 23.68 8.77 -13.37
C GLY A 205 24.31 8.51 -14.73
N TRP A 206 23.57 8.95 -15.75
CA TRP A 206 23.98 8.95 -17.14
C TRP A 206 23.79 10.33 -17.74
N ASP A 207 24.82 10.86 -18.38
CA ASP A 207 24.84 12.09 -19.15
C ASP A 207 24.89 11.79 -20.64
N GLU A 208 23.77 11.98 -21.35
CA GLU A 208 23.68 11.78 -22.80
C GLU A 208 24.69 12.64 -23.57
N SER A 209 24.93 13.87 -23.09
CA SER A 209 25.87 14.79 -23.73
C SER A 209 27.33 14.41 -23.56
N LYS A 210 27.67 13.65 -22.49
CA LYS A 210 29.02 13.28 -22.08
C LYS A 210 29.93 14.49 -21.74
N GLU A 211 29.35 15.67 -21.60
CA GLU A 211 30.08 16.90 -21.34
C GLU A 211 30.40 17.12 -19.86
N GLN A 212 29.63 16.49 -18.97
CA GLN A 212 29.86 16.62 -17.53
C GLN A 212 31.24 16.09 -17.14
N LYS A 213 31.91 16.77 -16.22
CA LYS A 213 33.25 16.37 -15.75
C LYS A 213 33.24 15.01 -15.05
N TRP A 214 32.11 14.66 -14.39
CA TRP A 214 31.93 13.37 -13.73
C TRP A 214 31.63 12.22 -14.70
N ALA A 215 31.20 12.55 -15.93
CA ALA A 215 30.77 11.56 -16.89
C ALA A 215 31.96 10.97 -17.68
N ASP A 216 31.99 9.66 -17.83
CA ASP A 216 32.87 8.98 -18.75
C ASP A 216 32.64 9.47 -20.19
N LYS A 217 33.71 9.85 -20.87
CA LYS A 217 33.62 10.51 -22.19
C LYS A 217 33.17 9.59 -23.33
N THR A 218 33.17 8.29 -23.11
CA THR A 218 32.70 7.29 -24.07
C THR A 218 31.25 6.87 -23.79
N THR A 219 30.94 6.58 -22.54
CA THR A 219 29.65 6.02 -22.13
C THR A 219 28.66 7.04 -21.57
N GLY A 220 29.14 8.15 -21.01
CA GLY A 220 28.35 9.13 -20.28
C GLY A 220 28.02 8.73 -18.83
N LEU A 221 28.58 7.61 -18.34
CA LEU A 221 28.25 7.06 -17.03
C LEU A 221 29.02 7.74 -15.89
N SER A 222 28.41 7.81 -14.72
CA SER A 222 29.06 8.18 -13.48
C SER A 222 30.02 7.05 -13.02
N PRO A 223 31.04 7.36 -12.18
CA PRO A 223 32.11 6.38 -11.96
C PRO A 223 31.80 5.24 -10.98
N ASN A 224 30.73 5.35 -10.15
CA ASN A 224 30.47 4.39 -9.07
C ASN A 224 28.99 3.98 -8.94
N PHE A 225 28.76 2.84 -8.29
CA PHE A 225 27.44 2.31 -7.94
C PHE A 225 27.06 2.77 -6.53
N TRP A 226 26.37 3.89 -6.43
CA TRP A 226 25.93 4.43 -5.15
C TRP A 226 24.71 3.68 -4.60
N GLY A 227 24.81 3.19 -3.35
CA GLY A 227 23.79 2.33 -2.74
C GLY A 227 22.40 2.96 -2.71
N ARG A 228 22.28 4.23 -2.27
CA ARG A 228 20.98 4.91 -2.19
C ARG A 228 20.36 5.16 -3.56
N ALA A 229 21.12 5.48 -4.59
CA ALA A 229 20.58 5.63 -5.94
C ALA A 229 19.96 4.32 -6.45
N MET A 230 20.66 3.18 -6.27
CA MET A 230 20.11 1.86 -6.53
C MET A 230 18.88 1.55 -5.68
N GLY A 231 18.87 2.00 -4.42
CA GLY A 231 17.73 1.87 -3.52
C GLY A 231 16.49 2.60 -4.03
N TRP A 232 16.65 3.84 -4.47
CA TRP A 232 15.57 4.62 -5.09
C TRP A 232 15.00 3.92 -6.32
N TYR A 233 15.88 3.43 -7.20
CA TYR A 233 15.46 2.72 -8.40
C TYR A 233 14.64 1.45 -8.09
N ALA A 234 15.08 0.68 -7.10
CA ALA A 234 14.36 -0.53 -6.67
C ALA A 234 13.00 -0.20 -6.06
N MET A 235 12.90 0.87 -5.24
CA MET A 235 11.63 1.36 -4.69
C MET A 235 10.69 1.85 -5.79
N ALA A 236 11.20 2.61 -6.76
CA ALA A 236 10.43 3.12 -7.88
C ALA A 236 9.73 2.00 -8.66
N LEU A 237 10.46 0.92 -8.96
CA LEU A 237 9.93 -0.22 -9.71
C LEU A 237 8.74 -0.89 -9.00
N VAL A 238 8.86 -1.14 -7.68
CA VAL A 238 7.77 -1.80 -6.94
C VAL A 238 6.58 -0.88 -6.69
N ASP A 239 6.80 0.43 -6.63
CA ASP A 239 5.72 1.40 -6.41
C ASP A 239 4.95 1.70 -7.71
N VAL A 240 5.66 1.82 -8.83
CA VAL A 240 5.04 1.97 -10.16
C VAL A 240 4.20 0.76 -10.52
N LEU A 241 4.68 -0.45 -10.24
CA LEU A 241 3.98 -1.69 -10.58
C LEU A 241 2.62 -1.84 -9.87
N ASP A 242 2.36 -1.12 -8.78
CA ASP A 242 1.05 -1.10 -8.12
C ASP A 242 -0.06 -0.50 -9.00
N TYR A 243 0.29 0.47 -9.85
CA TYR A 243 -0.64 1.19 -10.73
C TYR A 243 -0.48 0.82 -12.21
N PHE A 244 0.62 0.17 -12.56
CA PHE A 244 0.91 -0.16 -13.94
C PHE A 244 -0.03 -1.26 -14.45
N PRO A 245 -0.80 -1.05 -15.53
CA PRO A 245 -1.84 -1.98 -15.96
C PRO A 245 -1.32 -3.41 -16.18
N ALA A 246 -2.04 -4.39 -15.66
CA ALA A 246 -1.63 -5.80 -15.73
C ALA A 246 -1.46 -6.32 -17.15
N GLY A 247 -2.29 -5.85 -18.08
CA GLY A 247 -2.26 -6.22 -19.52
C GLY A 247 -1.34 -5.37 -20.40
N HIS A 248 -0.63 -4.39 -19.83
CA HIS A 248 0.19 -3.49 -20.64
C HIS A 248 1.40 -4.20 -21.26
N PRO A 249 1.70 -4.02 -22.57
CA PRO A 249 2.76 -4.76 -23.28
C PRO A 249 4.16 -4.62 -22.65
N LYS A 250 4.46 -3.48 -22.01
CA LYS A 250 5.78 -3.23 -21.39
C LYS A 250 5.85 -3.68 -19.93
N ARG A 251 4.76 -4.12 -19.29
CA ARG A 251 4.80 -4.62 -17.91
C ARG A 251 5.80 -5.78 -17.71
N PRO A 252 5.89 -6.78 -18.61
CA PRO A 252 6.90 -7.83 -18.49
C PRO A 252 8.35 -7.31 -18.48
N ALA A 253 8.64 -6.22 -19.21
CA ALA A 253 9.96 -5.60 -19.20
C ALA A 253 10.28 -4.99 -17.82
N LEU A 254 9.34 -4.28 -17.19
CA LEU A 254 9.51 -3.73 -15.83
C LEU A 254 9.72 -4.83 -14.80
N LEU A 255 8.95 -5.91 -14.85
CA LEU A 255 9.13 -7.08 -13.99
C LEU A 255 10.50 -7.72 -14.18
N ALA A 256 10.99 -7.83 -15.42
CA ALA A 256 12.33 -8.36 -15.72
C ALA A 256 13.44 -7.43 -15.19
N ILE A 257 13.28 -6.11 -15.32
CA ILE A 257 14.20 -5.10 -14.76
C ILE A 257 14.23 -5.22 -13.23
N LEU A 258 13.08 -5.31 -12.57
CA LEU A 258 12.99 -5.50 -11.11
C LEU A 258 13.73 -6.77 -10.69
N ASN A 259 13.52 -7.89 -11.37
CA ASN A 259 14.17 -9.17 -11.03
C ASN A 259 15.69 -9.08 -11.20
N ARG A 260 16.21 -8.45 -12.27
CA ARG A 260 17.66 -8.21 -12.44
C ARG A 260 18.21 -7.32 -11.33
N THR A 261 17.47 -6.27 -10.96
CA THR A 261 17.86 -5.36 -9.89
C THR A 261 17.95 -6.08 -8.54
N LEU A 262 16.93 -6.87 -8.17
CA LEU A 262 16.95 -7.67 -6.94
C LEU A 262 18.05 -8.74 -6.95
N THR A 263 18.36 -9.33 -8.10
CA THR A 263 19.48 -10.28 -8.24
C THR A 263 20.82 -9.59 -7.96
N ALA A 264 21.03 -8.39 -8.50
CA ALA A 264 22.25 -7.62 -8.22
C ALA A 264 22.31 -7.21 -6.74
N VAL A 265 21.20 -6.70 -6.18
CA VAL A 265 21.10 -6.35 -4.75
C VAL A 265 21.44 -7.56 -3.87
N GLN A 266 20.94 -8.75 -4.19
CA GLN A 266 21.26 -9.99 -3.47
C GLN A 266 22.74 -10.32 -3.53
N LYS A 267 23.36 -10.20 -4.71
CA LYS A 267 24.79 -10.51 -4.92
C LYS A 267 25.71 -9.63 -4.06
N TYR A 268 25.33 -8.38 -3.85
CA TYR A 268 26.14 -7.40 -3.10
C TYR A 268 25.66 -7.18 -1.66
N GLN A 269 24.77 -8.02 -1.15
CA GLN A 269 24.42 -8.04 0.26
C GLN A 269 25.56 -8.66 1.07
N ASP A 270 26.11 -7.92 2.02
CA ASP A 270 27.17 -8.45 2.89
C ASP A 270 26.69 -9.69 3.65
N PRO A 271 27.34 -10.84 3.49
CA PRO A 271 26.89 -12.09 4.10
C PRO A 271 26.97 -12.09 5.63
N ALA A 272 27.86 -11.29 6.22
CA ALA A 272 28.08 -11.24 7.65
C ALA A 272 27.04 -10.35 8.36
N SER A 273 26.76 -9.18 7.84
CA SER A 273 25.84 -8.21 8.45
C SER A 273 24.43 -8.23 7.85
N GLY A 274 24.27 -8.71 6.61
CA GLY A 274 23.03 -8.61 5.85
C GLY A 274 22.77 -7.21 5.26
N LEU A 275 23.70 -6.28 5.41
CA LEU A 275 23.58 -4.88 4.99
C LEU A 275 24.26 -4.64 3.63
N TRP A 276 24.19 -3.39 3.16
CA TRP A 276 24.85 -2.95 1.92
C TRP A 276 25.76 -1.75 2.18
N PHE A 277 26.86 -1.73 1.45
CA PHE A 277 27.84 -0.68 1.52
C PHE A 277 27.40 0.57 0.76
N GLN A 278 27.96 1.74 1.14
CA GLN A 278 27.74 3.05 0.51
C GLN A 278 28.07 2.99 -1.01
N VAL A 279 29.18 2.37 -1.38
CA VAL A 279 29.55 2.03 -2.76
C VAL A 279 29.49 0.50 -2.88
N LEU A 280 28.51 0.00 -3.63
CA LEU A 280 28.02 -1.37 -3.53
C LEU A 280 29.04 -2.45 -3.89
N ASP A 281 29.85 -2.23 -4.92
CA ASP A 281 30.79 -3.21 -5.45
C ASP A 281 32.18 -3.16 -4.81
N LYS A 282 32.37 -2.32 -3.79
CA LYS A 282 33.66 -2.07 -3.14
C LYS A 282 33.63 -2.42 -1.64
N ALA A 283 33.17 -3.63 -1.31
CA ALA A 283 33.08 -4.09 0.08
C ALA A 283 34.43 -3.98 0.82
N ASP A 284 35.53 -4.32 0.17
CA ASP A 284 36.88 -4.24 0.73
C ASP A 284 37.55 -2.86 0.55
N GLY A 285 36.80 -1.88 0.02
CA GLY A 285 37.32 -0.53 -0.22
C GLY A 285 37.63 0.20 1.08
N LYS A 286 38.82 0.82 1.15
CA LYS A 286 39.24 1.56 2.34
C LYS A 286 38.25 2.67 2.70
N GLY A 287 37.69 2.60 3.91
CA GLY A 287 36.75 3.62 4.43
C GLY A 287 35.31 3.43 3.97
N ASN A 288 34.98 2.43 3.14
CA ASN A 288 33.59 2.12 2.80
C ASN A 288 32.84 1.64 4.05
N TYR A 289 31.56 1.92 4.13
CA TYR A 289 30.74 1.61 5.30
C TYR A 289 29.35 1.11 4.88
N HIS A 290 28.69 0.38 5.77
CA HIS A 290 27.29 0.00 5.60
C HIS A 290 26.39 1.21 5.72
N GLU A 291 25.51 1.42 4.74
CA GLU A 291 24.67 2.63 4.65
C GLU A 291 23.21 2.28 4.95
N ALA A 292 22.60 3.05 5.89
CA ALA A 292 21.29 2.73 6.42
C ALA A 292 20.15 2.92 5.41
N SER A 293 20.14 4.04 4.67
CA SER A 293 19.02 4.32 3.75
C SER A 293 18.95 3.32 2.60
N ALA A 294 20.08 3.01 1.98
CA ALA A 294 20.14 1.99 0.92
C ALA A 294 19.68 0.62 1.43
N SER A 295 20.13 0.24 2.64
CA SER A 295 19.73 -1.03 3.26
C SER A 295 18.22 -1.09 3.51
N CYS A 296 17.61 -0.01 4.02
CA CYS A 296 16.16 0.09 4.22
C CYS A 296 15.38 0.01 2.89
N MET A 297 15.84 0.71 1.86
CA MET A 297 15.22 0.72 0.54
C MET A 297 15.23 -0.66 -0.13
N PHE A 298 16.34 -1.39 -0.03
CA PHE A 298 16.42 -2.74 -0.56
C PHE A 298 15.54 -3.73 0.19
N VAL A 299 15.46 -3.60 1.52
CA VAL A 299 14.53 -4.41 2.34
C VAL A 299 13.08 -4.15 1.93
N TYR A 300 12.69 -2.88 1.81
CA TYR A 300 11.35 -2.51 1.36
C TYR A 300 11.03 -3.09 -0.01
N ALA A 301 11.90 -2.83 -1.00
CA ALA A 301 11.67 -3.26 -2.37
C ALA A 301 11.56 -4.79 -2.49
N ALA A 302 12.45 -5.54 -1.81
CA ALA A 302 12.42 -7.00 -1.83
C ALA A 302 11.18 -7.58 -1.12
N ALA A 303 10.81 -7.05 0.05
CA ALA A 303 9.65 -7.52 0.79
C ALA A 303 8.34 -7.23 0.03
N LYS A 304 8.17 -6.02 -0.48
CA LYS A 304 7.00 -5.61 -1.25
C LYS A 304 6.90 -6.37 -2.57
N ALA A 305 8.01 -6.54 -3.30
CA ALA A 305 8.03 -7.29 -4.57
C ALA A 305 7.53 -8.73 -4.39
N VAL A 306 7.93 -9.39 -3.30
CA VAL A 306 7.45 -10.76 -2.99
C VAL A 306 5.99 -10.76 -2.55
N ARG A 307 5.60 -9.84 -1.69
CA ARG A 307 4.20 -9.75 -1.21
C ARG A 307 3.21 -9.49 -2.35
N LYS A 308 3.59 -8.64 -3.30
CA LYS A 308 2.79 -8.30 -4.48
C LYS A 308 2.94 -9.27 -5.64
N GLU A 309 3.69 -10.35 -5.45
CA GLU A 309 3.98 -11.35 -6.50
C GLU A 309 4.67 -10.77 -7.76
N TYR A 310 5.42 -9.65 -7.62
CA TYR A 310 6.23 -9.06 -8.69
C TYR A 310 7.56 -9.79 -8.87
N ALA A 311 8.01 -10.51 -7.85
CA ALA A 311 9.25 -11.26 -7.85
C ALA A 311 9.10 -12.61 -7.13
N PRO A 312 9.95 -13.62 -7.48
CA PRO A 312 9.96 -14.92 -6.82
C PRO A 312 10.12 -14.83 -5.29
N ALA A 313 9.45 -15.72 -4.56
CA ALA A 313 9.46 -15.78 -3.09
C ALA A 313 10.89 -15.91 -2.50
N ALA A 314 11.84 -16.46 -3.25
CA ALA A 314 13.23 -16.59 -2.82
C ALA A 314 13.90 -15.25 -2.46
N PHE A 315 13.48 -14.15 -3.08
CA PHE A 315 14.00 -12.81 -2.79
C PHE A 315 13.61 -12.30 -1.40
N PHE A 316 12.61 -12.87 -0.75
CA PHE A 316 12.26 -12.47 0.62
C PHE A 316 13.42 -12.67 1.61
N ARG A 317 14.34 -13.58 1.34
CA ARG A 317 15.56 -13.78 2.16
C ARG A 317 16.44 -12.53 2.23
N ILE A 318 16.46 -11.71 1.16
CA ILE A 318 17.16 -10.42 1.15
C ILE A 318 16.58 -9.52 2.23
N ALA A 319 15.26 -9.39 2.23
CA ALA A 319 14.54 -8.55 3.20
C ALA A 319 14.75 -9.06 4.64
N GLN A 320 14.65 -10.36 4.89
CA GLN A 320 14.83 -10.94 6.22
C GLN A 320 16.24 -10.67 6.79
N LYS A 321 17.29 -10.95 5.99
CA LYS A 321 18.68 -10.71 6.41
C LYS A 321 18.95 -9.20 6.58
N GLY A 322 18.52 -8.40 5.62
CA GLY A 322 18.70 -6.95 5.65
C GLY A 322 18.04 -6.31 6.85
N TYR A 323 16.79 -6.68 7.13
CA TYR A 323 16.05 -6.12 8.27
C TYR A 323 16.68 -6.48 9.62
N ALA A 324 17.13 -7.74 9.78
CA ALA A 324 17.87 -8.15 10.99
C ALA A 324 19.19 -7.35 11.14
N GLY A 325 19.92 -7.12 10.04
CA GLY A 325 21.12 -6.29 10.02
C GLY A 325 20.84 -4.83 10.40
N ILE A 326 19.78 -4.24 9.85
CA ILE A 326 19.34 -2.87 10.15
C ILE A 326 19.02 -2.72 11.62
N GLN A 327 18.22 -3.64 12.19
CA GLN A 327 17.86 -3.61 13.60
C GLN A 327 19.10 -3.63 14.52
N LYS A 328 20.08 -4.47 14.19
CA LYS A 328 21.30 -4.63 14.98
C LYS A 328 22.27 -3.44 14.86
N ALA A 329 22.43 -2.90 13.63
CA ALA A 329 23.48 -1.93 13.34
C ALA A 329 23.04 -0.47 13.43
N PHE A 330 21.78 -0.19 13.10
CA PHE A 330 21.32 1.19 12.86
C PHE A 330 20.21 1.66 13.83
N ILE A 331 19.53 0.75 14.52
CA ILE A 331 18.44 1.13 15.43
C ILE A 331 19.00 1.30 16.84
N GLU A 332 18.74 2.48 17.40
CA GLU A 332 19.09 2.80 18.79
C GLU A 332 17.86 3.31 19.55
N PRO A 333 17.62 2.83 20.80
CA PRO A 333 16.63 3.45 21.67
C PRO A 333 16.94 4.93 21.90
N ASN A 334 15.89 5.74 22.09
CA ASN A 334 16.03 7.13 22.52
C ASN A 334 15.32 7.38 23.86
N ASP A 335 15.54 8.57 24.43
CA ASP A 335 15.03 8.94 25.77
C ASP A 335 13.49 9.00 25.84
N SER A 336 12.81 9.08 24.70
CA SER A 336 11.34 9.07 24.64
C SER A 336 10.73 7.66 24.61
N GLY A 337 11.56 6.61 24.73
CA GLY A 337 11.14 5.21 24.59
C GLY A 337 10.88 4.78 23.13
N TRP A 338 11.19 5.64 22.17
CA TRP A 338 11.16 5.37 20.73
C TRP A 338 12.55 4.95 20.22
N VAL A 339 12.79 5.08 18.92
CA VAL A 339 14.05 4.66 18.31
C VAL A 339 14.59 5.71 17.35
N ASN A 340 15.92 5.82 17.26
CA ASN A 340 16.64 6.59 16.25
C ASN A 340 17.17 5.65 15.16
N LEU A 341 17.33 6.18 13.95
CA LEU A 341 18.04 5.53 12.84
C LEU A 341 19.37 6.25 12.61
N LYS A 342 20.49 5.60 12.92
CA LYS A 342 21.84 6.09 12.59
C LYS A 342 22.33 5.54 11.26
N GLY A 343 23.45 6.07 10.77
CA GLY A 343 24.16 5.49 9.62
C GLY A 343 23.64 5.92 8.25
N THR A 344 22.86 7.01 8.16
CA THR A 344 22.37 7.52 6.89
C THR A 344 23.32 8.62 6.35
N VAL A 345 23.82 8.48 5.11
CA VAL A 345 24.51 9.57 4.43
C VAL A 345 23.54 10.72 4.15
N SER A 346 23.93 11.95 4.50
CA SER A 346 23.04 13.11 4.43
C SER A 346 22.59 13.43 3.02
N VAL A 347 23.54 13.56 2.09
CA VAL A 347 23.28 13.86 0.68
C VAL A 347 24.40 13.33 -0.19
N ALA A 348 24.09 12.89 -1.40
CA ALA A 348 25.03 12.73 -2.47
C ALA A 348 24.35 13.09 -3.80
N GLY A 349 25.13 13.37 -4.82
CA GLY A 349 24.65 13.76 -6.14
C GLY A 349 25.82 13.93 -7.10
N LEU A 350 25.55 14.47 -8.28
CA LEU A 350 26.53 14.65 -9.35
C LEU A 350 26.54 16.12 -9.79
N GLY A 351 27.70 16.67 -10.10
CA GLY A 351 27.83 18.08 -10.51
C GLY A 351 27.49 19.08 -9.41
N GLY A 352 27.08 20.28 -9.80
CA GLY A 352 26.69 21.35 -8.87
C GLY A 352 27.87 22.16 -8.32
N ASN A 353 27.59 22.98 -7.29
CA ASN A 353 28.61 23.80 -6.61
C ASN A 353 28.37 23.71 -5.09
N PRO A 354 29.32 23.20 -4.28
CA PRO A 354 30.62 22.63 -4.71
C PRO A 354 30.44 21.44 -5.65
N TYR A 355 31.44 21.20 -6.51
CA TYR A 355 31.35 20.15 -7.54
C TYR A 355 31.46 18.75 -6.94
N ARG A 356 30.50 17.90 -7.32
CA ARG A 356 30.38 16.51 -6.91
C ARG A 356 30.76 15.61 -8.09
N ASP A 357 31.93 15.02 -8.01
CA ASP A 357 32.56 14.30 -9.13
C ASP A 357 32.13 12.83 -9.23
N GLY A 358 31.34 12.33 -8.25
CA GLY A 358 30.90 10.94 -8.21
C GLY A 358 32.03 9.93 -7.95
N SER A 359 33.24 10.40 -7.55
CA SER A 359 34.34 9.52 -7.19
C SER A 359 34.05 8.71 -5.93
N TYR A 360 34.86 7.66 -5.71
CA TYR A 360 34.78 6.87 -4.50
C TYR A 360 35.00 7.73 -3.25
N GLU A 361 36.02 8.55 -3.27
CA GLU A 361 36.39 9.47 -2.21
C GLU A 361 35.29 10.48 -1.94
N TYR A 362 34.61 10.96 -2.99
CA TYR A 362 33.47 11.87 -2.86
C TYR A 362 32.33 11.22 -2.03
N TYR A 363 31.90 10.01 -2.40
CA TYR A 363 30.82 9.32 -1.69
C TYR A 363 31.15 9.03 -0.21
N LEU A 364 32.43 8.79 0.11
CA LEU A 364 32.84 8.46 1.47
C LEU A 364 33.03 9.67 2.38
N ARG A 365 33.29 10.85 1.83
CA ARG A 365 33.46 12.07 2.62
C ARG A 365 32.13 12.76 2.98
N GLU A 366 31.03 12.36 2.34
CA GLU A 366 29.72 12.90 2.66
C GLU A 366 29.31 12.55 4.09
N LYS A 367 28.68 13.52 4.77
CA LYS A 367 28.39 13.41 6.19
C LYS A 367 27.36 12.33 6.47
N VAL A 368 27.67 11.44 7.40
CA VAL A 368 26.72 10.44 7.95
C VAL A 368 26.03 11.04 9.16
N ILE A 369 24.71 10.94 9.21
CA ILE A 369 23.87 11.55 10.27
C ILE A 369 22.84 10.58 10.81
N THR A 370 22.31 10.90 11.99
CA THR A 370 21.20 10.19 12.63
C THR A 370 19.88 10.86 12.24
N ASN A 371 18.86 10.06 12.04
CA ASN A 371 17.49 10.51 11.72
C ASN A 371 17.39 11.40 10.47
N ASP A 372 18.14 11.06 9.41
CA ASP A 372 17.92 11.68 8.10
C ASP A 372 16.57 11.22 7.52
N ALA A 373 15.78 12.13 6.98
CA ALA A 373 14.44 11.89 6.46
C ALA A 373 14.38 10.76 5.42
N LYS A 374 15.40 10.67 4.54
CA LYS A 374 15.49 9.64 3.49
C LYS A 374 15.64 8.24 4.08
N GLY A 375 16.48 8.11 5.11
CA GLY A 375 16.65 6.85 5.83
C GLY A 375 15.43 6.49 6.68
N VAL A 376 14.90 7.46 7.42
CA VAL A 376 13.76 7.26 8.33
C VAL A 376 12.51 6.84 7.57
N GLY A 377 12.16 7.53 6.46
CA GLY A 377 11.00 7.16 5.65
C GLY A 377 11.15 5.77 5.03
N ALA A 378 12.33 5.47 4.46
CA ALA A 378 12.62 4.13 3.93
C ALA A 378 12.59 3.04 5.02
N PHE A 379 13.05 3.34 6.24
CA PHE A 379 12.94 2.40 7.36
C PHE A 379 11.49 2.12 7.75
N ILE A 380 10.64 3.15 7.86
CA ILE A 380 9.23 2.97 8.19
C ILE A 380 8.53 2.08 7.14
N LEU A 381 8.80 2.30 5.84
CA LEU A 381 8.29 1.47 4.75
C LEU A 381 8.79 0.02 4.87
N ALA A 382 10.10 -0.18 5.06
CA ALA A 382 10.69 -1.51 5.21
C ALA A 382 10.13 -2.25 6.44
N ALA A 383 10.05 -1.56 7.58
CA ALA A 383 9.52 -2.14 8.82
C ALA A 383 8.03 -2.48 8.67
N SER A 384 7.23 -1.63 8.02
CA SER A 384 5.81 -1.92 7.74
C SER A 384 5.62 -3.17 6.89
N GLU A 385 6.44 -3.37 5.83
CA GLU A 385 6.41 -4.60 5.04
C GLU A 385 6.81 -5.83 5.85
N MET A 386 7.80 -5.70 6.74
CA MET A 386 8.20 -6.80 7.61
C MET A 386 7.15 -7.12 8.68
N ASP A 387 6.46 -6.10 9.21
CA ASP A 387 5.32 -6.29 10.12
C ASP A 387 4.18 -7.05 9.42
N ILE A 388 3.85 -6.67 8.17
CA ILE A 388 2.87 -7.40 7.34
C ILE A 388 3.34 -8.83 7.10
N ALA A 389 4.61 -9.04 6.79
CA ALA A 389 5.16 -10.38 6.55
C ALA A 389 5.07 -11.30 7.78
N ALA A 390 5.13 -10.72 8.99
CA ALA A 390 5.00 -11.45 10.25
C ALA A 390 3.55 -11.86 10.58
N MET A 391 2.54 -11.26 9.93
CA MET A 391 1.14 -11.65 10.15
C MET A 391 0.88 -13.08 9.68
N ALA A 392 -0.06 -13.78 10.34
CA ALA A 392 -0.56 -15.07 9.87
C ALA A 392 -1.14 -14.94 8.44
N LYS A 393 -0.96 -15.97 7.62
CA LYS A 393 -1.33 -15.98 6.19
C LYS A 393 -2.45 -17.02 5.86
N PRO A 394 -3.62 -16.99 6.52
CA PRO A 394 -4.70 -17.93 6.23
C PRO A 394 -5.27 -17.75 4.81
N GLY A 395 -5.02 -16.61 4.18
CA GLY A 395 -5.46 -16.29 2.83
C GLY A 395 -4.50 -16.70 1.70
N LYS A 396 -3.35 -17.31 2.03
CA LYS A 396 -2.38 -17.69 0.98
C LYS A 396 -3.02 -18.64 -0.03
N GLY A 397 -2.99 -18.23 -1.31
CA GLY A 397 -3.59 -18.98 -2.42
C GLY A 397 -5.10 -18.84 -2.56
N LYS A 398 -5.76 -18.03 -1.70
CA LYS A 398 -7.21 -17.78 -1.73
C LYS A 398 -7.54 -16.46 -2.42
N THR A 399 -8.74 -16.41 -2.99
CA THR A 399 -9.30 -15.24 -3.66
C THR A 399 -10.58 -14.79 -2.95
N VAL A 400 -10.64 -13.52 -2.57
CA VAL A 400 -11.83 -12.85 -2.02
C VAL A 400 -12.44 -12.00 -3.12
N THR A 401 -13.66 -12.30 -3.49
CA THR A 401 -14.40 -11.63 -4.55
C THR A 401 -15.50 -10.76 -3.95
N LEU A 402 -15.45 -9.47 -4.26
CA LEU A 402 -16.51 -8.52 -3.93
C LEU A 402 -17.50 -8.47 -5.09
N ASP A 403 -18.78 -8.54 -4.78
CA ASP A 403 -19.85 -8.33 -5.75
C ASP A 403 -19.94 -6.84 -6.14
N SER A 404 -20.10 -6.59 -7.43
CA SER A 404 -20.49 -5.31 -8.00
C SER A 404 -21.54 -5.49 -9.10
N TYR A 405 -22.31 -6.57 -9.00
CA TYR A 405 -23.46 -6.84 -9.86
C TYR A 405 -24.76 -6.41 -9.18
N PHE A 406 -24.94 -6.78 -7.91
CA PHE A 406 -26.12 -6.40 -7.12
C PHE A 406 -25.97 -4.99 -6.52
N ASN A 407 -24.75 -4.59 -6.16
CA ASN A 407 -24.41 -3.20 -5.87
C ASN A 407 -23.68 -2.61 -7.09
N ASN A 408 -24.43 -1.96 -7.97
CA ASN A 408 -24.02 -1.57 -9.32
C ASN A 408 -24.11 -0.05 -9.55
N GLU A 409 -23.66 0.70 -8.56
CA GLU A 409 -23.62 2.15 -8.62
C GLU A 409 -22.38 2.68 -9.33
N PHE A 410 -22.53 3.86 -9.96
CA PHE A 410 -21.45 4.56 -10.66
C PHE A 410 -21.52 6.05 -10.40
N TYR A 411 -20.36 6.69 -10.36
CA TYR A 411 -20.25 8.14 -10.37
C TYR A 411 -19.28 8.60 -11.46
N THR A 412 -19.32 9.90 -11.78
CA THR A 412 -18.34 10.49 -12.70
C THR A 412 -17.14 10.98 -11.88
N GLU A 413 -15.97 10.37 -12.07
CA GLU A 413 -14.73 10.76 -11.39
C GLU A 413 -14.30 12.16 -11.88
N PRO A 414 -14.23 13.17 -11.00
CA PRO A 414 -13.90 14.54 -11.42
C PRO A 414 -12.53 14.70 -12.08
N ALA A 415 -11.56 13.86 -11.74
CA ALA A 415 -10.22 13.94 -12.29
C ALA A 415 -10.15 13.48 -13.76
N SER A 416 -10.92 12.46 -14.13
CA SER A 416 -10.89 11.83 -15.46
C SER A 416 -12.11 12.12 -16.32
N GLY A 417 -13.23 12.48 -15.71
CA GLY A 417 -14.54 12.51 -16.37
C GLY A 417 -15.10 11.12 -16.73
N ALA A 418 -14.40 10.04 -16.35
CA ALA A 418 -14.83 8.68 -16.62
C ALA A 418 -15.84 8.18 -15.57
N GLN A 419 -16.67 7.21 -15.97
CA GLN A 419 -17.51 6.49 -15.03
C GLN A 419 -16.63 5.56 -14.18
N ALA A 420 -16.77 5.66 -12.86
CA ALA A 420 -16.12 4.80 -11.89
C ALA A 420 -17.18 4.09 -11.04
N SER A 421 -16.94 2.82 -10.71
CA SER A 421 -17.78 2.08 -9.78
C SER A 421 -17.76 2.74 -8.42
N TYR A 422 -18.88 2.75 -7.75
CA TYR A 422 -19.09 3.50 -6.53
C TYR A 422 -19.77 2.64 -5.47
N HIS A 423 -19.58 3.02 -4.24
CA HIS A 423 -20.05 2.46 -3.00
C HIS A 423 -19.52 1.04 -2.72
N TYR A 424 -18.76 0.94 -1.63
CA TYR A 424 -18.16 -0.30 -1.10
C TYR A 424 -17.15 -1.00 -2.03
N LYS A 425 -16.37 -0.25 -2.83
CA LYS A 425 -15.37 -0.87 -3.70
C LYS A 425 -13.97 -0.90 -3.06
N TRP A 426 -13.14 -1.86 -3.47
CA TRP A 426 -11.78 -2.04 -2.94
C TRP A 426 -10.86 -0.86 -3.24
N GLU A 427 -11.06 -0.21 -4.38
CA GLU A 427 -10.24 0.90 -4.89
C GLU A 427 -10.59 2.23 -4.24
N GLU A 428 -11.79 2.37 -3.69
CA GLU A 428 -12.28 3.60 -3.06
C GLU A 428 -11.58 3.84 -1.72
N ARG A 429 -10.91 4.98 -1.62
CA ARG A 429 -10.22 5.43 -0.40
C ARG A 429 -11.02 6.47 0.37
N ASP A 430 -12.10 6.99 -0.18
CA ASP A 430 -13.02 7.89 0.50
C ASP A 430 -13.84 7.16 1.59
N ASN A 431 -14.80 7.87 2.17
CA ASN A 431 -15.62 7.35 3.26
C ASN A 431 -16.38 6.08 2.88
N ASN A 432 -16.82 5.96 1.63
CA ASN A 432 -17.76 4.92 1.19
C ASN A 432 -17.08 3.59 0.81
N GLY A 433 -15.77 3.60 0.63
CA GLY A 433 -15.04 2.46 0.10
C GLY A 433 -14.68 1.38 1.12
N PHE A 434 -14.25 0.24 0.61
CA PHE A 434 -13.75 -0.90 1.40
C PHE A 434 -12.23 -1.04 1.37
N HIS A 435 -11.49 0.01 1.05
CA HIS A 435 -10.03 -0.04 0.91
C HIS A 435 -9.33 -0.62 2.15
N PHE A 436 -9.66 -0.14 3.35
CA PHE A 436 -9.05 -0.63 4.59
C PHE A 436 -9.44 -2.08 4.91
N TRP A 437 -10.66 -2.45 4.61
CA TRP A 437 -11.09 -3.85 4.78
C TRP A 437 -10.44 -4.77 3.74
N GLY A 438 -10.28 -4.32 2.51
CA GLY A 438 -9.52 -5.01 1.46
C GLY A 438 -8.07 -5.29 1.86
N ASN A 439 -7.43 -4.29 2.48
CA ASN A 439 -6.08 -4.45 3.03
C ASN A 439 -6.00 -5.54 4.10
N SER A 440 -7.05 -5.72 4.92
CA SER A 440 -7.10 -6.79 5.92
C SER A 440 -6.99 -8.19 5.30
N TYR A 441 -7.52 -8.40 4.09
CA TYR A 441 -7.39 -9.66 3.35
C TYR A 441 -6.00 -9.79 2.69
N THR A 442 -5.55 -8.73 2.00
CA THR A 442 -4.27 -8.79 1.26
C THR A 442 -3.06 -8.93 2.18
N TYR A 443 -3.07 -8.30 3.35
CA TYR A 443 -2.03 -8.46 4.37
C TYR A 443 -1.97 -9.89 4.94
N ARG A 444 -3.08 -10.64 4.85
CA ARG A 444 -3.16 -12.07 5.20
C ARG A 444 -2.90 -13.02 4.03
N GLY A 445 -2.42 -12.48 2.91
CA GLY A 445 -1.98 -13.25 1.74
C GLY A 445 -3.08 -13.64 0.77
N ALA A 446 -4.31 -13.13 0.91
CA ALA A 446 -5.36 -13.33 -0.08
C ALA A 446 -5.21 -12.37 -1.27
N ARG A 447 -5.70 -12.79 -2.42
CA ARG A 447 -5.98 -11.89 -3.55
C ARG A 447 -7.40 -11.35 -3.39
N ILE A 448 -7.61 -10.10 -3.78
CA ILE A 448 -8.94 -9.49 -3.86
C ILE A 448 -9.26 -9.18 -5.32
N ASN A 449 -10.51 -9.31 -5.71
CA ASN A 449 -11.04 -8.90 -7.00
C ASN A 449 -12.49 -8.46 -6.88
N THR A 450 -13.04 -7.89 -7.97
CA THR A 450 -14.43 -7.45 -8.07
C THR A 450 -15.12 -8.21 -9.19
N LEU A 451 -16.35 -8.66 -8.96
CA LEU A 451 -17.22 -9.34 -9.93
C LEU A 451 -18.32 -8.37 -10.38
N TYR A 452 -18.26 -7.93 -11.61
CA TYR A 452 -19.24 -7.03 -12.24
C TYR A 452 -20.36 -7.77 -12.98
N ASP A 453 -20.17 -9.05 -13.24
CA ASP A 453 -21.14 -9.90 -13.93
C ASP A 453 -22.01 -10.67 -12.95
N ALA A 454 -23.18 -11.12 -13.41
CA ALA A 454 -24.05 -12.02 -12.65
C ALA A 454 -23.28 -13.27 -12.14
N PRO A 455 -23.56 -13.73 -10.90
CA PRO A 455 -22.89 -14.89 -10.36
C PRO A 455 -23.24 -16.16 -11.15
N THR A 456 -22.21 -16.83 -11.66
CA THR A 456 -22.29 -18.10 -12.37
C THR A 456 -21.36 -19.13 -11.73
N SER A 457 -21.59 -20.41 -11.97
CA SER A 457 -20.68 -21.45 -11.51
C SER A 457 -19.25 -21.28 -12.04
N ALA A 458 -19.08 -20.68 -13.22
CA ALA A 458 -17.77 -20.46 -13.83
C ALA A 458 -16.98 -19.35 -13.14
N ASN A 459 -17.61 -18.20 -12.81
CA ASN A 459 -16.91 -17.10 -12.15
C ASN A 459 -16.72 -17.36 -10.65
N LEU A 460 -17.73 -17.93 -9.94
CA LEU A 460 -17.60 -18.27 -8.52
C LEU A 460 -16.61 -19.42 -8.26
N LYS A 461 -16.33 -20.27 -9.24
CA LYS A 461 -15.29 -21.30 -9.12
C LYS A 461 -13.90 -20.70 -8.81
N LYS A 462 -13.64 -19.47 -9.25
CA LYS A 462 -12.38 -18.76 -9.04
C LYS A 462 -12.28 -18.09 -7.67
N SER A 463 -13.37 -18.09 -6.89
CA SER A 463 -13.48 -17.41 -5.59
C SER A 463 -13.51 -18.40 -4.45
N ASP A 464 -12.81 -18.11 -3.37
CA ASP A 464 -12.86 -18.83 -2.10
C ASP A 464 -13.86 -18.16 -1.14
N VAL A 465 -13.94 -16.85 -1.21
CA VAL A 465 -14.87 -15.99 -0.47
C VAL A 465 -15.62 -15.13 -1.47
N TYR A 466 -16.93 -15.02 -1.31
CA TYR A 466 -17.78 -14.12 -2.10
C TYR A 466 -18.55 -13.22 -1.15
N ILE A 467 -18.40 -11.91 -1.34
CA ILE A 467 -19.01 -10.87 -0.51
C ILE A 467 -20.06 -10.16 -1.34
N ILE A 468 -21.30 -10.16 -0.87
CA ILE A 468 -22.38 -9.35 -1.44
C ILE A 468 -22.74 -8.31 -0.41
N VAL A 469 -22.73 -7.06 -0.83
CA VAL A 469 -22.98 -5.89 0.03
C VAL A 469 -24.07 -5.04 -0.57
N ASP A 470 -25.02 -4.60 0.27
CA ASP A 470 -25.97 -3.51 0.01
C ASP A 470 -26.56 -3.56 -1.41
N ALA A 471 -27.42 -4.54 -1.66
CA ALA A 471 -28.06 -4.69 -2.98
C ALA A 471 -28.91 -3.45 -3.31
N ASP A 472 -28.67 -2.88 -4.50
CA ASP A 472 -29.26 -1.60 -4.92
C ASP A 472 -30.78 -1.58 -4.94
N THR A 473 -31.33 -0.48 -4.51
CA THR A 473 -32.74 -0.10 -4.71
C THR A 473 -32.91 0.74 -6.00
N GLU A 474 -34.16 0.96 -6.44
CA GLU A 474 -34.46 1.87 -7.55
C GLU A 474 -34.08 3.34 -7.28
N LYS A 475 -33.80 3.71 -6.01
CA LYS A 475 -33.33 5.04 -5.63
C LYS A 475 -31.86 5.26 -5.97
N GLU A 476 -31.06 4.20 -5.92
CA GLU A 476 -29.61 4.22 -6.14
C GLU A 476 -29.27 3.93 -7.59
N THR A 477 -29.88 2.91 -8.14
CA THR A 477 -29.65 2.48 -9.52
C THR A 477 -30.98 2.40 -10.29
N LYS A 478 -31.08 3.06 -11.43
CA LYS A 478 -32.31 3.14 -12.21
C LYS A 478 -32.91 1.77 -12.60
N ASN A 479 -32.07 0.78 -12.82
CA ASN A 479 -32.43 -0.61 -13.14
C ASN A 479 -31.61 -1.57 -12.29
N PRO A 480 -31.96 -1.81 -11.04
CA PRO A 480 -31.19 -2.69 -10.15
C PRO A 480 -31.17 -4.14 -10.65
N ASN A 481 -30.08 -4.82 -10.38
CA ASN A 481 -29.95 -6.24 -10.62
C ASN A 481 -30.49 -7.02 -9.41
N TYR A 482 -31.67 -7.55 -9.52
CA TYR A 482 -32.31 -8.27 -8.43
C TYR A 482 -31.80 -9.72 -8.29
N MET A 483 -31.84 -10.23 -7.06
CA MET A 483 -31.58 -11.64 -6.77
C MET A 483 -32.67 -12.52 -7.43
N LYS A 484 -32.26 -13.49 -8.26
CA LYS A 484 -33.14 -14.40 -8.98
C LYS A 484 -32.94 -15.85 -8.50
N PRO A 485 -33.94 -16.74 -8.67
CA PRO A 485 -33.83 -18.15 -8.26
C PRO A 485 -32.59 -18.88 -8.82
N GLU A 486 -32.18 -18.58 -10.06
CA GLU A 486 -31.00 -19.18 -10.66
C GLU A 486 -29.71 -18.74 -9.94
N TYR A 487 -29.62 -17.48 -9.48
CA TYR A 487 -28.47 -16.98 -8.72
C TYR A 487 -28.45 -17.60 -7.31
N VAL A 488 -29.61 -17.66 -6.65
CA VAL A 488 -29.77 -18.32 -5.34
C VAL A 488 -29.25 -19.77 -5.40
N ASN A 489 -29.66 -20.54 -6.40
CA ASN A 489 -29.24 -21.92 -6.57
C ASN A 489 -27.75 -22.04 -6.86
N THR A 490 -27.23 -21.19 -7.74
CA THR A 490 -25.79 -21.16 -8.10
C THR A 490 -24.92 -20.87 -6.89
N ILE A 491 -25.26 -19.81 -6.12
CA ILE A 491 -24.51 -19.41 -4.92
C ILE A 491 -24.65 -20.52 -3.84
N ALA A 492 -25.84 -21.07 -3.63
CA ALA A 492 -26.03 -22.11 -2.61
C ALA A 492 -25.22 -23.39 -2.90
N GLU A 493 -25.19 -23.86 -4.15
CA GLU A 493 -24.34 -24.99 -4.54
C GLU A 493 -22.84 -24.68 -4.41
N TRP A 494 -22.42 -23.44 -4.72
CA TRP A 494 -21.05 -23.02 -4.51
C TRP A 494 -20.68 -22.99 -3.01
N VAL A 495 -21.54 -22.47 -2.14
CA VAL A 495 -21.35 -22.55 -0.67
C VAL A 495 -21.27 -23.99 -0.22
N LYS A 496 -22.24 -24.84 -0.64
CA LYS A 496 -22.29 -26.28 -0.28
C LYS A 496 -20.99 -27.00 -0.65
N ALA A 497 -20.33 -26.58 -1.74
CA ALA A 497 -19.05 -27.14 -2.19
C ALA A 497 -17.83 -26.65 -1.37
N GLY A 498 -17.99 -25.69 -0.47
CA GLY A 498 -16.92 -25.19 0.42
C GLY A 498 -16.58 -23.70 0.31
N GLY A 499 -17.35 -22.94 -0.47
CA GLY A 499 -17.23 -21.49 -0.54
C GLY A 499 -17.66 -20.79 0.74
N VAL A 500 -17.15 -19.63 1.01
CA VAL A 500 -17.57 -18.75 2.13
C VAL A 500 -18.32 -17.56 1.58
N LEU A 501 -19.59 -17.45 1.94
CA LEU A 501 -20.47 -16.35 1.56
C LEU A 501 -20.54 -15.34 2.71
N VAL A 502 -20.33 -14.05 2.39
CA VAL A 502 -20.48 -12.94 3.32
C VAL A 502 -21.60 -12.05 2.78
N LEU A 503 -22.66 -11.90 3.56
CA LEU A 503 -23.81 -11.07 3.25
C LEU A 503 -23.81 -9.85 4.18
N LEU A 504 -23.65 -8.68 3.62
CA LEU A 504 -23.74 -7.40 4.31
C LEU A 504 -24.94 -6.66 3.71
N ALA A 505 -26.10 -6.72 4.39
CA ALA A 505 -27.27 -5.97 3.97
C ALA A 505 -27.23 -4.52 4.49
N ASN A 506 -28.29 -3.81 4.38
CA ASN A 506 -28.55 -2.52 4.99
C ASN A 506 -29.98 -2.51 5.56
N ASP A 507 -30.44 -1.42 6.19
CA ASP A 507 -31.77 -1.36 6.76
C ASP A 507 -32.87 -1.14 5.72
N ALA A 508 -34.12 -1.26 6.16
CA ALA A 508 -35.29 -1.10 5.32
C ALA A 508 -35.30 0.30 4.63
N GLY A 509 -35.34 0.27 3.31
CA GLY A 509 -35.39 1.46 2.45
C GLY A 509 -34.02 1.96 1.96
N ASN A 510 -32.93 1.39 2.46
CA ASN A 510 -31.55 1.63 2.00
C ASN A 510 -30.97 0.42 1.24
N ALA A 511 -31.47 -0.82 1.46
CA ALA A 511 -31.12 -1.96 0.64
C ALA A 511 -32.37 -2.63 0.02
N GLU A 512 -32.18 -3.33 -1.07
CA GLU A 512 -33.22 -4.19 -1.68
C GLU A 512 -33.31 -5.51 -0.89
N LEU A 513 -34.11 -5.56 0.14
CA LEU A 513 -34.22 -6.72 1.03
C LEU A 513 -35.14 -7.80 0.51
N LYS A 514 -36.16 -7.47 -0.30
CA LYS A 514 -37.22 -8.42 -0.69
C LYS A 514 -36.71 -9.58 -1.51
N GLN A 515 -35.95 -9.34 -2.56
CA GLN A 515 -35.36 -10.39 -3.39
C GLN A 515 -34.03 -10.86 -2.79
N PHE A 516 -33.23 -9.98 -2.20
CA PHE A 516 -31.97 -10.33 -1.56
C PHE A 516 -32.15 -11.37 -0.46
N THR A 517 -33.18 -11.24 0.38
CA THR A 517 -33.48 -12.15 1.48
C THR A 517 -33.80 -13.59 0.98
N THR A 518 -34.25 -13.76 -0.27
CA THR A 518 -34.47 -15.10 -0.84
C THR A 518 -33.19 -15.95 -0.87
N LEU A 519 -32.01 -15.30 -1.00
CA LEU A 519 -30.72 -15.98 -0.91
C LEU A 519 -30.41 -16.38 0.53
N SER A 520 -30.57 -15.49 1.49
CA SER A 520 -30.23 -15.76 2.89
C SER A 520 -31.18 -16.72 3.55
N ASP A 521 -32.48 -16.72 3.16
CA ASP A 521 -33.49 -17.69 3.59
C ASP A 521 -33.12 -19.14 3.24
N LYS A 522 -32.43 -19.35 2.11
CA LYS A 522 -31.89 -20.66 1.73
C LYS A 522 -30.96 -21.26 2.79
N PHE A 523 -30.37 -20.42 3.60
CA PHE A 523 -29.45 -20.79 4.67
C PHE A 523 -30.06 -20.67 6.07
N GLY A 524 -31.34 -20.31 6.17
CA GLY A 524 -32.06 -20.13 7.44
C GLY A 524 -31.77 -18.82 8.14
N ILE A 525 -31.36 -17.79 7.39
CA ILE A 525 -31.13 -16.42 7.88
C ILE A 525 -32.06 -15.48 7.10
N HIS A 526 -32.98 -14.81 7.79
CA HIS A 526 -33.89 -13.85 7.21
C HIS A 526 -33.54 -12.44 7.65
N PHE A 527 -33.32 -11.52 6.72
CA PHE A 527 -33.17 -10.09 7.00
C PHE A 527 -34.57 -9.48 7.20
N ASN A 528 -34.81 -8.90 8.37
CA ASN A 528 -36.08 -8.26 8.67
C ASN A 528 -36.15 -6.88 7.99
N GLU A 529 -37.34 -6.49 7.50
CA GLU A 529 -37.53 -5.15 6.94
C GLU A 529 -37.71 -4.12 8.08
N ASP A 530 -36.65 -3.92 8.88
CA ASP A 530 -36.63 -3.00 10.00
C ASP A 530 -35.36 -2.12 9.99
N SER A 531 -35.22 -1.22 10.96
CA SER A 531 -34.06 -0.35 11.12
C SER A 531 -33.81 -0.11 12.59
N ARG A 532 -32.72 -0.66 13.09
CA ARG A 532 -32.28 -0.57 14.47
C ARG A 532 -31.05 0.36 14.59
N ASN A 533 -30.83 0.91 15.79
CA ASN A 533 -29.69 1.77 16.12
C ASN A 533 -29.63 3.02 15.21
N LYS A 534 -30.74 3.76 15.11
CA LYS A 534 -30.78 5.05 14.41
C LYS A 534 -29.95 6.07 15.17
N VAL A 535 -28.83 6.47 14.56
CA VAL A 535 -27.89 7.42 15.15
C VAL A 535 -28.13 8.82 14.62
N THR A 536 -28.20 9.80 15.51
CA THR A 536 -28.36 11.21 15.15
C THR A 536 -27.02 11.95 15.23
N GLY A 537 -26.55 12.47 14.12
CA GLY A 537 -25.31 13.26 14.03
C GLY A 537 -24.10 12.49 14.56
N SER A 538 -23.38 13.07 15.52
CA SER A 538 -22.16 12.47 16.11
C SER A 538 -22.42 11.72 17.42
N GLN A 539 -23.66 11.31 17.69
CA GLN A 539 -24.01 10.56 18.91
C GLN A 539 -23.65 9.06 18.74
N PHE A 540 -22.36 8.77 18.51
CA PHE A 540 -21.87 7.42 18.16
C PHE A 540 -22.23 6.36 19.20
N GLU A 541 -22.41 6.71 20.46
CA GLU A 541 -22.83 5.79 21.52
C GLU A 541 -24.21 5.15 21.25
N MET A 542 -25.07 5.78 20.45
CA MET A 542 -26.35 5.18 20.05
C MET A 542 -26.20 3.95 19.13
N GLY A 543 -25.06 3.82 18.48
CA GLY A 543 -24.72 2.66 17.65
C GLY A 543 -23.64 1.78 18.28
N ALA A 544 -23.27 2.01 19.54
CA ALA A 544 -22.23 1.24 20.20
C ALA A 544 -22.71 -0.15 20.61
N LEU A 545 -21.97 -1.16 20.21
CA LEU A 545 -22.20 -2.57 20.58
C LEU A 545 -20.97 -3.13 21.29
N LYS A 546 -21.18 -3.82 22.39
CA LYS A 546 -20.13 -4.54 23.12
C LYS A 546 -19.94 -5.94 22.54
N ILE A 547 -18.70 -6.34 22.39
CA ILE A 547 -18.33 -7.69 21.95
C ILE A 547 -17.63 -8.41 23.10
N GLU A 548 -18.25 -9.48 23.58
CA GLU A 548 -17.68 -10.31 24.65
C GLU A 548 -17.65 -11.77 24.21
N ASN A 549 -16.51 -12.44 24.44
CA ASN A 549 -16.32 -13.88 24.17
C ASN A 549 -16.80 -14.34 22.77
N ASN A 550 -16.57 -13.52 21.74
CA ASN A 550 -17.07 -13.79 20.40
C ASN A 550 -16.09 -14.67 19.61
N PRO A 551 -16.55 -15.75 18.94
CA PRO A 551 -15.67 -16.65 18.19
C PRO A 551 -15.10 -16.02 16.91
N ILE A 552 -15.72 -14.95 16.39
CA ILE A 552 -15.32 -14.24 15.18
C ILE A 552 -14.45 -13.04 15.57
N PHE A 553 -14.99 -12.15 16.41
CA PHE A 553 -14.37 -10.90 16.82
C PHE A 553 -13.53 -11.13 18.09
N LYS A 554 -12.31 -11.60 17.90
CA LYS A 554 -11.41 -12.01 19.01
C LYS A 554 -10.73 -10.84 19.68
N THR A 555 -10.44 -9.76 18.93
CA THR A 555 -9.65 -8.61 19.41
C THR A 555 -10.47 -7.35 19.63
N ALA A 556 -11.57 -7.17 18.90
CA ALA A 556 -12.48 -6.05 19.07
C ALA A 556 -13.37 -6.24 20.33
N ARG A 557 -13.64 -5.14 21.05
CA ARG A 557 -14.46 -5.12 22.28
C ARG A 557 -15.66 -4.17 22.19
N LYS A 558 -15.52 -3.03 21.51
CA LYS A 558 -16.57 -2.05 21.29
C LYS A 558 -16.57 -1.66 19.82
N VAL A 559 -17.71 -1.81 19.16
CA VAL A 559 -17.86 -1.51 17.74
C VAL A 559 -19.07 -0.62 17.52
N TYR A 560 -19.09 0.04 16.38
CA TYR A 560 -20.16 0.91 15.94
C TYR A 560 -20.88 0.26 14.75
N LEU A 561 -22.17 0.05 14.90
CA LEU A 561 -23.10 -0.31 13.84
C LEU A 561 -24.36 0.54 13.98
N LYS A 562 -24.88 1.03 12.86
CA LYS A 562 -26.08 1.88 12.83
C LYS A 562 -27.06 1.39 11.75
N GLU A 563 -28.33 1.75 11.90
CA GLU A 563 -29.32 1.54 10.85
C GLU A 563 -29.31 0.07 10.36
N ILE A 564 -29.45 -0.86 11.32
CA ILE A 564 -29.24 -2.29 11.10
C ILE A 564 -30.59 -2.98 10.81
N SER A 565 -30.66 -3.76 9.73
CA SER A 565 -31.67 -4.79 9.56
C SER A 565 -31.41 -5.94 10.53
N THR A 566 -32.37 -6.24 11.42
CA THR A 566 -32.23 -7.38 12.34
C THR A 566 -32.44 -8.73 11.61
N LEU A 567 -32.04 -9.81 12.27
CA LEU A 567 -32.10 -11.14 11.67
C LEU A 567 -33.08 -12.06 12.41
N THR A 568 -33.90 -12.81 11.64
CA THR A 568 -34.66 -13.93 12.14
C THR A 568 -33.98 -15.23 11.69
N LEU A 569 -33.74 -16.14 12.64
CA LEU A 569 -32.99 -17.39 12.37
C LEU A 569 -33.89 -18.60 12.40
N SER A 570 -33.58 -19.58 11.52
CA SER A 570 -34.20 -20.88 11.46
C SER A 570 -33.17 -21.99 11.19
N GLY A 571 -33.57 -23.25 11.37
CA GLY A 571 -32.69 -24.39 11.09
C GLY A 571 -31.43 -24.42 11.95
N ASN A 572 -30.26 -24.48 11.27
CA ASN A 572 -28.94 -24.58 11.92
C ASN A 572 -28.21 -23.20 12.03
N ALA A 573 -28.86 -22.10 11.67
CA ALA A 573 -28.28 -20.77 11.79
C ALA A 573 -28.04 -20.39 13.26
N LYS A 574 -26.93 -19.70 13.53
CA LYS A 574 -26.49 -19.36 14.89
C LYS A 574 -26.29 -17.86 15.02
N ALA A 575 -26.83 -17.28 16.07
CA ALA A 575 -26.53 -15.90 16.45
C ALA A 575 -25.10 -15.79 16.96
N ASN A 576 -24.35 -14.82 16.43
CA ASN A 576 -22.98 -14.49 16.84
C ASN A 576 -22.87 -13.15 17.56
N LEU A 577 -23.81 -12.23 17.31
CA LEU A 577 -23.96 -10.99 18.05
C LEU A 577 -25.44 -10.70 18.21
N THR A 578 -25.86 -10.44 19.45
CA THR A 578 -27.23 -10.09 19.80
C THR A 578 -27.25 -8.85 20.70
N GLU A 579 -28.31 -8.08 20.63
CA GLU A 579 -28.61 -7.04 21.60
C GLU A 579 -30.04 -7.16 22.08
N GLY A 580 -30.20 -7.49 23.36
CA GLY A 580 -31.49 -7.94 23.88
C GLY A 580 -31.96 -9.22 23.19
N LYS A 581 -33.14 -9.17 22.57
CA LYS A 581 -33.71 -10.31 21.79
C LYS A 581 -33.33 -10.29 20.32
N ASP A 582 -32.76 -9.21 19.83
CA ASP A 582 -32.53 -8.99 18.41
C ASP A 582 -31.18 -9.60 18.01
N VAL A 583 -31.17 -10.36 16.93
CA VAL A 583 -29.97 -10.91 16.32
C VAL A 583 -29.46 -9.92 15.29
N LEU A 584 -28.19 -9.55 15.41
CA LEU A 584 -27.53 -8.57 14.54
C LEU A 584 -26.54 -9.22 13.58
N ILE A 585 -25.85 -10.27 14.04
CA ILE A 585 -24.88 -11.03 13.23
C ILE A 585 -25.15 -12.51 13.41
N ALA A 586 -25.19 -13.24 12.30
CA ALA A 586 -25.40 -14.67 12.29
C ALA A 586 -24.45 -15.42 11.38
N THR A 587 -24.25 -16.71 11.67
CA THR A 587 -23.51 -17.62 10.80
C THR A 587 -24.22 -18.95 10.67
N VAL A 588 -23.95 -19.66 9.57
CA VAL A 588 -24.42 -21.02 9.38
C VAL A 588 -23.42 -21.86 8.58
N LYS A 589 -23.29 -23.13 8.90
CA LYS A 589 -22.61 -24.13 8.06
C LYS A 589 -23.60 -24.70 7.06
N TYR A 590 -23.26 -24.66 5.77
CA TYR A 590 -24.07 -25.24 4.71
C TYR A 590 -23.20 -26.11 3.81
N GLY A 591 -23.43 -27.44 3.89
CA GLY A 591 -22.53 -28.41 3.30
C GLY A 591 -21.11 -28.29 3.85
N LYS A 592 -20.12 -28.06 2.97
CA LYS A 592 -18.72 -27.82 3.34
C LYS A 592 -18.41 -26.33 3.59
N GLY A 593 -19.30 -25.43 3.19
CA GLY A 593 -19.09 -23.99 3.25
C GLY A 593 -19.68 -23.33 4.48
N THR A 594 -19.59 -22.02 4.49
CA THR A 594 -20.02 -21.16 5.61
C THR A 594 -20.67 -19.90 5.07
N VAL A 595 -21.74 -19.46 5.73
CA VAL A 595 -22.35 -18.16 5.48
C VAL A 595 -22.19 -17.29 6.72
N PHE A 596 -21.83 -16.04 6.53
CA PHE A 596 -21.85 -14.94 7.51
C PHE A 596 -22.86 -13.90 7.04
N ALA A 597 -23.68 -13.38 7.94
CA ALA A 597 -24.66 -12.36 7.60
C ALA A 597 -24.75 -11.28 8.68
N VAL A 598 -24.90 -10.03 8.25
CA VAL A 598 -25.14 -8.86 9.10
C VAL A 598 -25.97 -7.83 8.31
N GLY A 599 -26.86 -7.11 9.01
CA GLY A 599 -27.77 -6.13 8.39
C GLY A 599 -27.22 -4.72 8.25
N ASP A 600 -25.91 -4.55 8.18
CA ASP A 600 -25.22 -3.25 7.99
C ASP A 600 -23.86 -3.48 7.31
N PRO A 601 -23.47 -2.70 6.28
CA PRO A 601 -22.19 -2.83 5.62
C PRO A 601 -21.01 -2.21 6.38
N TRP A 602 -21.02 -2.12 7.66
CA TRP A 602 -20.24 -1.38 8.67
C TRP A 602 -18.71 -1.37 8.58
N PHE A 603 -18.12 -2.02 7.55
CA PHE A 603 -16.66 -2.07 7.34
C PHE A 603 -16.15 -1.07 6.30
N TYR A 604 -16.98 -0.12 5.87
CA TYR A 604 -16.51 0.92 4.96
C TYR A 604 -15.60 1.95 5.68
N ASN A 605 -14.79 2.63 4.88
CA ASN A 605 -13.67 3.45 5.37
C ASN A 605 -14.06 4.47 6.45
N GLU A 606 -15.25 5.09 6.32
CA GLU A 606 -15.73 6.08 7.28
C GLU A 606 -15.63 5.60 8.74
N TYR A 607 -15.86 4.31 8.98
CA TYR A 607 -15.87 3.73 10.33
C TYR A 607 -14.67 2.85 10.65
N VAL A 608 -13.82 2.53 9.65
CA VAL A 608 -12.66 1.67 9.89
C VAL A 608 -11.31 2.36 9.73
N ASP A 609 -11.24 3.53 9.10
CA ASP A 609 -9.96 4.21 8.83
C ASP A 609 -9.44 5.10 9.98
N GLY A 610 -10.19 5.17 11.07
CA GLY A 610 -9.87 5.92 12.30
C GLY A 610 -10.23 7.40 12.28
N ARG A 611 -10.69 7.96 11.15
CA ARG A 611 -10.95 9.41 11.02
C ARG A 611 -12.25 9.88 11.69
N LYS A 612 -13.29 9.07 11.67
CA LYS A 612 -14.65 9.45 12.09
C LYS A 612 -14.98 9.07 13.53
N LEU A 613 -14.76 7.82 13.88
CA LEU A 613 -15.16 7.29 15.17
C LEU A 613 -14.22 7.74 16.30
N PRO A 614 -14.74 7.93 17.53
CA PRO A 614 -13.89 8.03 18.73
C PRO A 614 -12.93 6.85 18.86
N ALA A 615 -11.78 7.09 19.50
CA ALA A 615 -10.67 6.14 19.56
C ALA A 615 -10.96 4.82 20.33
N ASP A 616 -12.02 4.79 21.12
CA ASP A 616 -12.46 3.61 21.87
C ASP A 616 -13.35 2.66 21.05
N PHE A 617 -13.77 3.07 19.84
CA PHE A 617 -14.41 2.18 18.88
C PHE A 617 -13.37 1.40 18.07
N GLU A 618 -13.57 0.10 17.96
CA GLU A 618 -12.59 -0.83 17.43
C GLU A 618 -13.03 -1.50 16.10
N ASN A 619 -13.76 -0.75 15.25
CA ASN A 619 -14.28 -1.27 13.98
C ASN A 619 -13.17 -1.82 13.08
N TYR A 620 -12.00 -1.18 13.02
CA TYR A 620 -10.86 -1.69 12.25
C TYR A 620 -10.34 -3.03 12.79
N LYS A 621 -10.33 -3.21 14.12
CA LYS A 621 -9.98 -4.52 14.72
C LYS A 621 -11.02 -5.58 14.34
N ALA A 622 -12.31 -5.23 14.39
CA ALA A 622 -13.38 -6.13 13.97
C ALA A 622 -13.29 -6.50 12.48
N ALA A 623 -12.97 -5.55 11.60
CA ALA A 623 -12.72 -5.81 10.18
C ALA A 623 -11.56 -6.80 9.98
N ASN A 624 -10.48 -6.65 10.74
CA ASN A 624 -9.34 -7.56 10.73
C ASN A 624 -9.68 -8.95 11.29
N ASP A 625 -10.46 -9.02 12.37
CA ASP A 625 -10.93 -10.28 12.97
C ASP A 625 -11.81 -11.04 11.99
N LEU A 626 -12.79 -10.36 11.35
CA LEU A 626 -13.67 -10.98 10.35
C LEU A 626 -12.88 -11.47 9.15
N ALA A 627 -11.96 -10.66 8.61
CA ALA A 627 -11.14 -11.08 7.48
C ALA A 627 -10.33 -12.34 7.78
N ALA A 628 -9.72 -12.42 8.97
CA ALA A 628 -9.00 -13.61 9.41
C ALA A 628 -9.93 -14.82 9.52
N TRP A 629 -11.07 -14.67 10.20
CA TRP A 629 -12.04 -15.75 10.41
C TRP A 629 -12.63 -16.26 9.08
N VAL A 630 -13.03 -15.37 8.18
CA VAL A 630 -13.57 -15.72 6.85
C VAL A 630 -12.57 -16.54 6.05
N LEU A 631 -11.30 -16.12 6.05
CA LEU A 631 -10.24 -16.85 5.35
C LEU A 631 -9.99 -18.25 5.95
N GLU A 632 -10.14 -18.42 7.27
CA GLU A 632 -10.02 -19.73 7.95
C GLU A 632 -11.19 -20.67 7.63
N GLN A 633 -12.40 -20.14 7.31
CA GLN A 633 -13.57 -20.96 7.00
C GLN A 633 -13.55 -21.61 5.62
N SER A 634 -12.81 -21.04 4.65
CA SER A 634 -12.77 -21.59 3.29
C SER A 634 -12.04 -22.93 3.27
N SER A 635 -12.76 -23.98 2.85
CA SER A 635 -12.27 -25.35 2.70
C SER A 635 -12.06 -25.77 1.24
N LYS A 636 -12.21 -24.85 0.30
CA LYS A 636 -11.86 -25.11 -1.11
C LYS A 636 -10.37 -25.38 -1.23
N LYS A 637 -10.01 -26.44 -1.92
CA LYS A 637 -8.63 -26.80 -2.30
C LYS A 637 -8.38 -26.46 -3.76
#